data_4a6914b38dfee719abe596655f54100c
#
_entry.id   4a6914b38dfee719abe596655f54100c
#
_cell.length_a   1.000
_cell.length_b   1.000
_cell.length_c   1.000
_cell.angle_alpha   90.00
_cell.angle_beta   90.00
_cell.angle_gamma   90.00
#
_symmetry.space_group_name_H-M   'P 1'
#
loop_
_entity.id
_entity.type
_entity.pdbx_description
1 polymer ?
#
loop_
_entity_poly.entity_id
_entity_poly.type
_entity_poly.pdbx_seq_one_letter_code
_entity_poly.pdbx_strand_id
1 'polypeptide(L)'
;TNVVVTDPLSWQYFGKGPVAYGSLFQGEVYDALREPAVEGWSTASYDASAWKSAHEVALEGHISKAGNPNMPWVNDYSGFELIGQFGQTVKQINELTALSVEEVRPGVFVYDMGQNMVGVPRISLSGMQPGTEITLRFAEVKYPDLPEYEGNIGMIMLENIRAAMAQDIYIAKGGQETISPRFTYHGYRFIEITGIDKPLPVESVKGIVLSSIHELASHYETSNARVNQLWKNITWSSYGNFLSIPTDCPQRNERLGWSGDISVFSRTATYLADVPQFLRRHMRAMRDVQRTDGRFPDIAPLGGGFGGMLWGSAGITVPWECYQQYGDTALLSEHYTAMKRYIQYIIDQTIETETNLIVQTRSWGDLCDWLGLEDEKNDKSLVWEAYFIHDLDLMTKMAAALGKTSDAAWFRDLHAARRDFFNKTYIEPESGKTIFSAFIPDKKGQPVDIQTSYVLPLAFGIINEENRNKVIANLAETVRRENTTDRGRLCPSYSLMTGFIGTAWISKALSDYGLNDLAYRLLQQTDYPSWLYSVEQGATTIWERLNSYTHTDGFGGNNRMNSFNHYSFGAVGAWMYNYSLGIQRDEAYPGFKQFILKPMPDPTGKMKYARGYYDSMYGRIESGWREERGMIHYAFTVPGNTTATLYLPAASLRDVREGEKLIRKCKGIEYIGEGSGQVVLKLLPGSYSFEVKKEYPMAGKKRKKGEIARSKGTH
;
A
#
# COMPACT_ATOMS: atom_id res chain seq x y z
N THR A 1 11.60 -35.40 -20.99
CA THR A 1 11.72 -33.97 -20.65
C THR A 1 13.16 -33.57 -20.86
N ASN A 2 13.44 -32.66 -21.79
CA ASN A 2 14.79 -32.15 -21.99
C ASN A 2 15.08 -31.12 -20.89
N VAL A 3 16.12 -31.33 -20.12
CA VAL A 3 16.63 -30.38 -19.14
C VAL A 3 17.79 -29.63 -19.78
N VAL A 4 17.69 -28.30 -19.83
CA VAL A 4 18.79 -27.45 -20.29
C VAL A 4 19.46 -26.87 -19.02
N VAL A 5 20.74 -27.18 -18.87
CA VAL A 5 21.58 -26.64 -17.78
C VAL A 5 22.66 -25.75 -18.36
N THR A 6 23.07 -24.76 -17.63
CA THR A 6 24.26 -23.95 -17.97
C THR A 6 25.51 -24.80 -17.75
N ASP A 7 26.34 -24.86 -18.77
CA ASP A 7 27.54 -25.70 -18.79
C ASP A 7 28.66 -24.93 -19.55
N PRO A 8 29.83 -24.71 -18.97
CA PRO A 8 30.91 -23.97 -19.60
C PRO A 8 31.46 -24.65 -20.87
N LEU A 9 31.19 -25.96 -21.03
CA LEU A 9 31.64 -26.69 -22.23
C LEU A 9 30.69 -26.52 -23.44
N SER A 10 29.41 -26.31 -23.18
CA SER A 10 28.38 -26.20 -24.24
C SER A 10 27.83 -24.78 -24.44
N TRP A 11 28.02 -23.93 -23.46
CA TRP A 11 27.54 -22.53 -23.56
C TRP A 11 28.65 -21.62 -24.10
N GLN A 12 28.21 -20.69 -24.98
CA GLN A 12 29.10 -19.71 -25.59
C GLN A 12 28.54 -18.32 -25.37
N TYR A 13 29.37 -17.31 -25.37
CA TYR A 13 28.99 -15.90 -25.28
C TYR A 13 29.68 -15.05 -26.32
N PHE A 14 29.02 -13.94 -26.69
CA PHE A 14 29.54 -12.91 -27.54
C PHE A 14 29.44 -11.55 -26.83
N GLY A 15 30.60 -10.95 -26.49
CA GLY A 15 30.67 -9.74 -25.68
C GLY A 15 30.72 -8.42 -26.49
N LYS A 16 30.48 -8.47 -27.82
CA LYS A 16 30.52 -7.28 -28.70
C LYS A 16 29.17 -7.07 -29.42
N GLY A 17 28.09 -7.53 -28.84
CA GLY A 17 26.74 -7.36 -29.36
C GLY A 17 26.21 -5.91 -29.23
N PRO A 18 24.99 -5.65 -29.70
CA PRO A 18 24.40 -4.31 -29.72
C PRO A 18 24.15 -3.72 -28.33
N VAL A 19 23.89 -4.53 -27.31
CA VAL A 19 23.78 -4.05 -25.92
C VAL A 19 25.19 -3.78 -25.40
N ALA A 20 25.58 -2.50 -25.38
CA ALA A 20 26.91 -2.08 -24.93
C ALA A 20 26.95 -1.91 -23.39
N TYR A 21 25.83 -1.58 -22.77
CA TYR A 21 25.67 -1.42 -21.33
C TYR A 21 24.21 -1.68 -20.93
N GLY A 22 23.99 -2.22 -19.75
CA GLY A 22 22.67 -2.41 -19.16
C GLY A 22 22.75 -2.38 -17.65
N SER A 23 21.88 -1.59 -17.03
CA SER A 23 21.78 -1.46 -15.58
C SER A 23 20.34 -1.11 -15.19
N LEU A 24 19.85 -1.75 -14.13
CA LEU A 24 18.51 -1.52 -13.62
C LEU A 24 18.26 -0.05 -13.26
N PHE A 25 19.28 0.67 -12.76
CA PHE A 25 19.15 2.05 -12.31
C PHE A 25 19.67 3.08 -13.32
N GLN A 26 20.69 2.70 -14.09
CA GLN A 26 21.35 3.66 -14.98
C GLN A 26 20.67 3.73 -16.34
N GLY A 27 20.13 2.59 -16.80
CA GLY A 27 19.51 2.47 -18.11
C GLY A 27 20.29 1.56 -19.05
N GLU A 28 19.98 1.62 -20.35
CA GLU A 28 20.56 0.78 -21.38
C GLU A 28 21.28 1.63 -22.45
N VAL A 29 22.44 1.18 -22.91
CA VAL A 29 23.11 1.70 -24.11
C VAL A 29 23.05 0.65 -25.20
N TYR A 30 22.34 0.95 -26.28
CA TYR A 30 22.14 0.05 -27.42
C TYR A 30 22.76 0.67 -28.69
N ASP A 31 23.71 -0.04 -29.28
CA ASP A 31 24.38 0.36 -30.51
C ASP A 31 23.85 -0.52 -31.68
N ALA A 32 22.89 0.00 -32.43
CA ALA A 32 22.28 -0.73 -33.53
C ALA A 32 23.25 -1.00 -34.70
N LEU A 33 24.33 -0.27 -34.78
CA LEU A 33 25.38 -0.52 -35.78
C LEU A 33 26.06 -1.89 -35.56
N ARG A 34 25.96 -2.48 -34.38
CA ARG A 34 26.52 -3.80 -34.05
C ARG A 34 25.56 -4.97 -34.31
N GLU A 35 24.34 -4.73 -34.69
CA GLU A 35 23.35 -5.80 -34.94
C GLU A 35 23.84 -6.80 -36.03
N PRO A 36 24.48 -6.40 -37.14
CA PRO A 36 24.94 -7.33 -38.15
C PRO A 36 25.89 -8.41 -37.61
N ALA A 37 26.64 -8.11 -36.54
CA ALA A 37 27.58 -9.08 -35.93
C ALA A 37 26.88 -10.26 -35.24
N VAL A 38 25.58 -10.14 -34.98
CA VAL A 38 24.79 -11.18 -34.30
C VAL A 38 23.49 -11.51 -35.05
N GLU A 39 23.37 -11.10 -36.30
CA GLU A 39 22.17 -11.37 -37.10
C GLU A 39 21.91 -12.86 -37.20
N GLY A 40 20.70 -13.31 -36.87
CA GLY A 40 20.31 -14.71 -36.89
C GLY A 40 20.83 -15.57 -35.71
N TRP A 41 21.41 -14.98 -34.68
CA TRP A 41 22.02 -15.70 -33.54
C TRP A 41 21.07 -16.68 -32.82
N SER A 42 19.78 -16.44 -32.87
CA SER A 42 18.76 -17.33 -32.27
C SER A 42 18.28 -18.45 -33.18
N THR A 43 18.85 -18.60 -34.37
CA THR A 43 18.51 -19.67 -35.31
C THR A 43 19.40 -20.90 -35.13
N ALA A 44 18.89 -22.07 -35.41
CA ALA A 44 19.64 -23.34 -35.30
C ALA A 44 20.83 -23.43 -36.29
N SER A 45 20.83 -22.63 -37.35
CA SER A 45 21.86 -22.62 -38.39
C SER A 45 22.95 -21.55 -38.16
N TYR A 46 22.86 -20.79 -37.04
CA TYR A 46 23.84 -19.76 -36.76
C TYR A 46 25.23 -20.34 -36.50
N ASP A 47 26.23 -19.79 -37.14
CA ASP A 47 27.63 -20.17 -36.91
C ASP A 47 28.20 -19.38 -35.72
N ALA A 48 28.26 -20.01 -34.57
CA ALA A 48 28.80 -19.43 -33.33
C ALA A 48 30.31 -19.77 -33.15
N SER A 49 31.02 -20.24 -34.17
CA SER A 49 32.42 -20.65 -34.03
C SER A 49 33.39 -19.54 -33.57
N ALA A 50 33.02 -18.26 -33.79
CA ALA A 50 33.75 -17.10 -33.32
C ALA A 50 33.42 -16.68 -31.87
N TRP A 51 32.44 -17.32 -31.25
CA TRP A 51 32.04 -17.00 -29.87
C TRP A 51 33.00 -17.68 -28.89
N LYS A 52 33.07 -17.10 -27.67
CA LYS A 52 33.95 -17.62 -26.62
C LYS A 52 33.15 -18.62 -25.75
N SER A 53 33.83 -19.64 -25.23
CA SER A 53 33.25 -20.53 -24.22
C SER A 53 32.89 -19.78 -22.96
N ALA A 54 31.76 -20.12 -22.35
CA ALA A 54 31.38 -19.60 -21.06
C ALA A 54 32.43 -19.94 -19.98
N HIS A 55 32.46 -19.17 -18.93
CA HIS A 55 33.31 -19.41 -17.77
C HIS A 55 32.42 -19.63 -16.54
N GLU A 56 32.81 -20.59 -15.73
CA GLU A 56 32.21 -20.76 -14.41
C GLU A 56 32.67 -19.62 -13.51
N VAL A 57 31.73 -18.92 -12.90
CA VAL A 57 31.98 -17.85 -11.94
C VAL A 57 31.52 -18.36 -10.58
N ALA A 58 32.45 -18.42 -9.61
CA ALA A 58 32.09 -18.77 -8.24
C ALA A 58 31.12 -17.72 -7.68
N LEU A 59 30.05 -18.19 -7.07
CA LEU A 59 29.17 -17.34 -6.26
C LEU A 59 29.87 -17.01 -4.94
N GLU A 60 30.77 -16.04 -4.99
CA GLU A 60 31.40 -15.52 -3.76
C GLU A 60 30.46 -14.51 -3.10
N GLY A 61 30.11 -14.79 -1.85
CA GLY A 61 29.37 -13.84 -1.03
C GLY A 61 30.20 -12.60 -0.74
N HIS A 62 29.60 -11.42 -0.84
CA HIS A 62 30.22 -10.16 -0.42
C HIS A 62 29.63 -9.70 0.90
N ILE A 63 30.50 -9.45 1.88
CA ILE A 63 30.15 -8.61 3.02
C ILE A 63 30.42 -7.17 2.57
N SER A 64 29.35 -6.47 2.15
CA SER A 64 29.48 -5.05 1.85
C SER A 64 29.60 -4.28 3.18
N LYS A 65 30.72 -3.59 3.36
CA LYS A 65 30.91 -2.63 4.45
C LYS A 65 30.46 -1.21 4.07
N ALA A 66 29.99 -1.03 2.86
CA ALA A 66 29.45 0.25 2.41
C ALA A 66 28.02 0.40 2.95
N GLY A 67 27.86 1.16 4.02
CA GLY A 67 26.60 1.39 4.69
C GLY A 67 26.79 1.56 6.20
N ASN A 68 25.71 1.59 6.94
CA ASN A 68 25.75 1.65 8.39
C ASN A 68 26.54 0.42 8.91
N PRO A 69 27.66 0.60 9.65
CA PRO A 69 28.48 -0.50 10.15
C PRO A 69 27.69 -1.47 11.08
N ASN A 70 26.55 -1.02 11.58
CA ASN A 70 25.64 -1.83 12.39
C ASN A 70 24.68 -2.70 11.56
N MET A 71 24.70 -2.57 10.25
CA MET A 71 23.84 -3.31 9.32
C MET A 71 24.67 -3.79 8.12
N PRO A 72 25.59 -4.77 8.33
CA PRO A 72 26.32 -5.32 7.21
C PRO A 72 25.37 -6.04 6.26
N TRP A 73 25.43 -5.70 4.97
CA TRP A 73 24.82 -6.47 3.91
C TRP A 73 25.65 -7.75 3.74
N VAL A 74 25.13 -8.85 4.20
CA VAL A 74 25.79 -10.15 4.05
C VAL A 74 25.10 -10.90 2.93
N ASN A 75 25.75 -10.98 1.78
CA ASN A 75 25.34 -11.84 0.68
C ASN A 75 26.19 -13.12 0.77
N ASP A 76 25.82 -14.05 1.62
CA ASP A 76 26.38 -15.41 1.63
C ASP A 76 25.47 -16.31 0.78
N TYR A 77 25.95 -16.70 -0.39
CA TYR A 77 25.21 -17.57 -1.32
C TYR A 77 25.48 -19.04 -1.12
N SER A 78 26.37 -19.43 -0.18
CA SER A 78 26.80 -20.82 0.03
C SER A 78 25.66 -21.76 0.46
N GLY A 79 24.63 -21.24 1.09
CA GLY A 79 23.46 -22.00 1.54
C GLY A 79 22.23 -21.90 0.63
N PHE A 80 22.34 -21.29 -0.56
CA PHE A 80 21.20 -21.09 -1.44
C PHE A 80 20.80 -22.36 -2.18
N GLU A 81 19.53 -22.69 -2.11
CA GLU A 81 18.89 -23.69 -2.92
C GLU A 81 18.28 -23.05 -4.18
N LEU A 82 18.63 -23.58 -5.36
CA LEU A 82 18.00 -23.17 -6.62
C LEU A 82 16.64 -23.83 -6.74
N ILE A 83 15.60 -23.03 -6.78
CA ILE A 83 14.22 -23.51 -6.94
C ILE A 83 13.61 -22.95 -8.22
N GLY A 84 12.56 -23.61 -8.71
CA GLY A 84 11.76 -23.09 -9.81
C GLY A 84 11.15 -21.74 -9.47
N GLN A 85 11.09 -20.82 -10.43
CA GLN A 85 10.43 -19.55 -10.25
C GLN A 85 8.95 -19.73 -9.91
N PHE A 86 8.49 -19.09 -8.86
CA PHE A 86 7.08 -19.04 -8.47
C PHE A 86 6.67 -17.58 -8.23
N GLY A 87 5.37 -17.35 -8.07
CA GLY A 87 4.79 -16.02 -7.95
C GLY A 87 4.48 -15.38 -9.30
N GLN A 88 3.89 -14.21 -9.25
CA GLN A 88 3.51 -13.48 -10.45
C GLN A 88 4.74 -12.78 -11.05
N THR A 89 5.06 -13.17 -12.28
CA THR A 89 6.16 -12.57 -13.04
C THR A 89 5.77 -11.18 -13.55
N VAL A 90 6.77 -10.34 -13.79
CA VAL A 90 6.57 -9.04 -14.46
C VAL A 90 6.17 -9.28 -15.91
N LYS A 91 5.10 -8.62 -16.34
CA LYS A 91 4.59 -8.66 -17.73
C LYS A 91 4.23 -7.25 -18.20
N GLN A 92 4.15 -7.09 -19.51
CA GLN A 92 3.46 -5.96 -20.10
C GLN A 92 1.96 -6.09 -19.82
N ILE A 93 1.39 -5.08 -19.17
CA ILE A 93 -0.04 -5.03 -18.82
C ILE A 93 -0.81 -3.99 -19.61
N ASN A 94 -0.13 -2.96 -20.11
CA ASN A 94 -0.74 -1.87 -20.87
C ASN A 94 0.30 -1.21 -21.79
N GLU A 95 -0.18 -0.39 -22.69
CA GLU A 95 0.62 0.49 -23.56
C GLU A 95 -0.01 1.87 -23.58
N LEU A 96 0.77 2.89 -23.27
CA LEU A 96 0.36 4.29 -23.32
C LEU A 96 1.03 4.97 -24.52
N THR A 97 0.30 5.87 -25.18
CA THR A 97 0.85 6.74 -26.21
C THR A 97 1.04 8.14 -25.61
N ALA A 98 2.14 8.81 -25.94
CA ALA A 98 2.37 10.18 -25.50
C ALA A 98 1.18 11.10 -25.90
N LEU A 99 0.77 11.97 -25.00
CA LEU A 99 -0.36 12.90 -25.23
C LEU A 99 0.10 14.20 -25.90
N SER A 100 1.31 14.63 -25.61
CA SER A 100 1.88 15.87 -26.14
C SER A 100 3.39 15.82 -26.17
N VAL A 101 3.98 16.74 -26.92
CA VAL A 101 5.41 17.03 -26.93
C VAL A 101 5.63 18.53 -26.87
N GLU A 102 6.63 18.96 -26.16
CA GLU A 102 7.07 20.35 -26.02
C GLU A 102 8.57 20.45 -26.25
N GLU A 103 9.01 21.38 -27.09
CA GLU A 103 10.42 21.75 -27.18
C GLU A 103 10.71 22.77 -26.07
N VAL A 104 11.22 22.29 -24.94
CA VAL A 104 11.47 23.12 -23.76
C VAL A 104 12.75 23.95 -23.86
N ARG A 105 13.67 23.53 -24.71
CA ARG A 105 14.90 24.22 -25.15
C ARG A 105 15.26 23.74 -26.55
N PRO A 106 16.05 24.49 -27.34
CA PRO A 106 16.46 24.05 -28.66
C PRO A 106 17.03 22.63 -28.67
N GLY A 107 16.38 21.72 -29.40
CA GLY A 107 16.77 20.31 -29.50
C GLY A 107 16.44 19.44 -28.29
N VAL A 108 15.68 19.93 -27.32
CA VAL A 108 15.24 19.17 -26.12
C VAL A 108 13.73 19.01 -26.14
N PHE A 109 13.27 17.81 -26.44
CA PHE A 109 11.85 17.50 -26.62
C PHE A 109 11.33 16.68 -25.42
N VAL A 110 10.35 17.23 -24.69
CA VAL A 110 9.71 16.57 -23.53
C VAL A 110 8.32 16.06 -23.90
N TYR A 111 8.13 14.76 -23.82
CA TYR A 111 6.89 14.06 -24.06
C TYR A 111 6.17 13.80 -22.76
N ASP A 112 4.88 14.17 -22.67
CA ASP A 112 4.00 13.83 -21.54
C ASP A 112 3.19 12.56 -21.86
N MET A 113 3.39 11.51 -21.09
CA MET A 113 2.61 10.26 -21.19
C MET A 113 1.21 10.38 -20.58
N GLY A 114 0.90 11.50 -19.90
CA GLY A 114 -0.38 11.73 -19.21
C GLY A 114 -0.57 10.94 -17.92
N GLN A 115 0.28 9.94 -17.67
CA GLN A 115 0.23 9.06 -16.52
C GLN A 115 1.64 8.78 -16.01
N ASN A 116 1.88 8.95 -14.71
CA ASN A 116 3.10 8.44 -14.09
C ASN A 116 3.02 6.90 -14.05
N MET A 117 3.91 6.25 -14.78
CA MET A 117 3.91 4.82 -15.05
C MET A 117 5.25 4.18 -14.75
N VAL A 118 5.30 2.87 -14.81
CA VAL A 118 6.55 2.11 -14.70
C VAL A 118 6.68 1.16 -15.88
N GLY A 119 7.85 1.15 -16.50
CA GLY A 119 8.12 0.29 -17.63
C GLY A 119 9.25 0.80 -18.52
N VAL A 120 9.14 0.52 -19.80
CA VAL A 120 10.13 0.88 -20.81
C VAL A 120 9.50 1.65 -21.96
N PRO A 121 10.25 2.54 -22.63
CA PRO A 121 9.77 3.18 -23.85
C PRO A 121 9.72 2.17 -25.00
N ARG A 122 8.81 2.43 -25.95
CA ARG A 122 8.84 1.86 -27.31
C ARG A 122 8.71 3.01 -28.29
N ILE A 123 9.80 3.37 -28.93
CA ILE A 123 9.87 4.55 -29.79
C ILE A 123 10.20 4.13 -31.22
N SER A 124 9.32 4.46 -32.16
CA SER A 124 9.54 4.20 -33.59
C SER A 124 10.30 5.36 -34.23
N LEU A 125 11.42 5.04 -34.88
CA LEU A 125 12.27 5.98 -35.59
C LEU A 125 12.21 5.73 -37.10
N SER A 126 12.37 6.78 -37.88
CA SER A 126 12.45 6.70 -39.35
C SER A 126 13.42 7.73 -39.90
N GLY A 127 14.33 7.30 -40.78
CA GLY A 127 15.22 8.17 -41.51
C GLY A 127 16.34 8.82 -40.69
N MET A 128 16.70 8.26 -39.55
CA MET A 128 17.86 8.69 -38.78
C MET A 128 19.14 8.40 -39.56
N GLN A 129 20.14 9.29 -39.44
CA GLN A 129 21.46 9.01 -40.00
C GLN A 129 22.17 7.93 -39.19
N PRO A 130 22.85 6.95 -39.82
CA PRO A 130 23.65 5.98 -39.10
C PRO A 130 24.66 6.64 -38.18
N GLY A 131 24.74 6.19 -36.93
CA GLY A 131 25.64 6.78 -35.92
C GLY A 131 24.99 7.93 -35.10
N THR A 132 23.77 8.34 -35.42
CA THR A 132 23.05 9.33 -34.58
C THR A 132 22.87 8.75 -33.20
N GLU A 133 23.35 9.48 -32.18
CA GLU A 133 23.12 9.12 -30.77
C GLU A 133 21.87 9.83 -30.25
N ILE A 134 20.90 9.05 -29.84
CA ILE A 134 19.62 9.50 -29.28
C ILE A 134 19.63 9.18 -27.80
N THR A 135 19.48 10.21 -26.97
CA THR A 135 19.42 10.07 -25.51
C THR A 135 17.99 10.26 -25.01
N LEU A 136 17.52 9.32 -24.20
CA LEU A 136 16.24 9.34 -23.51
C LEU A 136 16.50 9.53 -22.01
N ARG A 137 15.82 10.50 -21.38
CA ARG A 137 15.84 10.67 -19.91
C ARG A 137 14.43 10.63 -19.38
N PHE A 138 14.26 10.11 -18.17
CA PHE A 138 12.94 9.77 -17.60
C PHE A 138 12.74 10.51 -16.28
N ALA A 139 11.55 11.13 -16.11
CA ALA A 139 11.19 11.80 -14.88
C ALA A 139 9.69 11.68 -14.56
N GLU A 140 9.36 11.74 -13.26
CA GLU A 140 7.98 11.72 -12.79
C GLU A 140 7.29 13.07 -12.95
N VAL A 141 8.02 14.17 -12.85
CA VAL A 141 7.50 15.56 -12.84
C VAL A 141 8.42 16.49 -13.62
N LYS A 142 7.86 17.64 -14.00
CA LYS A 142 8.63 18.79 -14.56
C LYS A 142 8.77 19.88 -13.50
N TYR A 143 9.74 20.76 -13.67
CA TYR A 143 9.81 21.98 -12.88
C TYR A 143 8.60 22.86 -13.19
N PRO A 144 7.81 23.24 -12.16
CA PRO A 144 6.66 24.11 -12.34
C PRO A 144 7.06 25.56 -12.62
N ASP A 145 6.10 26.35 -13.07
CA ASP A 145 6.26 27.79 -13.28
C ASP A 145 6.22 28.54 -11.93
N LEU A 146 7.34 28.47 -11.21
CA LEU A 146 7.57 29.19 -9.95
C LEU A 146 8.89 29.95 -10.02
N PRO A 147 9.01 31.14 -9.37
CA PRO A 147 10.22 31.96 -9.44
C PRO A 147 11.50 31.24 -9.02
N GLU A 148 11.43 30.32 -8.06
CA GLU A 148 12.59 29.54 -7.58
C GLU A 148 13.16 28.59 -8.64
N TYR A 149 12.38 28.25 -9.67
CA TYR A 149 12.79 27.38 -10.78
C TYR A 149 13.03 28.14 -12.08
N GLU A 150 13.18 29.46 -12.02
CA GLU A 150 13.52 30.28 -13.18
C GLU A 150 14.75 29.70 -13.91
N GLY A 151 14.63 29.53 -15.24
CA GLY A 151 15.65 28.87 -16.05
C GLY A 151 15.51 27.33 -16.17
N ASN A 152 14.70 26.68 -15.34
CA ASN A 152 14.40 25.25 -15.43
C ASN A 152 12.92 24.95 -15.72
N ILE A 153 12.06 25.95 -15.72
CA ILE A 153 10.62 25.80 -15.96
C ILE A 153 10.35 24.94 -17.19
N GLY A 154 9.48 23.95 -17.04
CA GLY A 154 9.09 23.01 -18.10
C GLY A 154 10.07 21.86 -18.34
N MET A 155 11.30 21.95 -17.88
CA MET A 155 12.25 20.83 -17.96
C MET A 155 11.90 19.71 -16.99
N ILE A 156 12.34 18.49 -17.29
CA ILE A 156 12.17 17.36 -16.40
C ILE A 156 12.98 17.54 -15.11
N MET A 157 12.37 17.21 -13.97
CA MET A 157 13.03 17.30 -12.66
C MET A 157 13.69 15.96 -12.34
N LEU A 158 15.03 15.96 -12.21
CA LEU A 158 15.84 14.76 -12.01
C LEU A 158 16.48 14.66 -10.62
N GLU A 159 16.22 15.60 -9.71
CA GLU A 159 16.85 15.59 -8.40
C GLU A 159 16.39 14.39 -7.55
N ASN A 160 15.15 13.96 -7.72
CA ASN A 160 14.57 12.84 -6.96
C ASN A 160 15.00 11.45 -7.43
N ILE A 161 15.69 11.34 -8.57
CA ILE A 161 16.24 10.04 -9.00
C ILE A 161 17.55 9.68 -8.29
N ARG A 162 18.11 10.62 -7.53
CA ARG A 162 19.33 10.47 -6.73
C ARG A 162 20.52 10.01 -7.55
N ALA A 163 21.07 8.79 -7.29
CA ALA A 163 22.20 8.24 -8.03
C ALA A 163 21.80 7.38 -9.25
N ALA A 164 20.51 7.18 -9.51
CA ALA A 164 20.07 6.61 -10.76
C ALA A 164 20.29 7.63 -11.89
N MET A 165 20.76 7.21 -13.06
CA MET A 165 20.78 8.09 -14.23
C MET A 165 19.43 8.12 -14.92
N ALA A 166 18.71 6.98 -14.87
CA ALA A 166 17.43 6.79 -15.55
C ALA A 166 17.51 7.29 -17.01
N GLN A 167 18.49 6.80 -17.74
CA GLN A 167 18.84 7.29 -19.08
C GLN A 167 19.14 6.13 -20.02
N ASP A 168 18.47 6.11 -21.18
CA ASP A 168 18.81 5.18 -22.26
C ASP A 168 19.48 5.92 -23.41
N ILE A 169 20.45 5.28 -24.04
CA ILE A 169 21.17 5.79 -25.21
C ILE A 169 21.00 4.79 -26.34
N TYR A 170 20.56 5.27 -27.50
CA TYR A 170 20.42 4.49 -28.71
C TYR A 170 21.24 5.07 -29.83
N ILE A 171 22.16 4.27 -30.42
CA ILE A 171 22.91 4.64 -31.58
C ILE A 171 22.22 4.05 -32.81
N ALA A 172 21.69 4.93 -33.66
CA ALA A 172 20.88 4.56 -34.81
C ALA A 172 21.74 3.92 -35.93
N LYS A 173 21.14 2.94 -36.64
CA LYS A 173 21.72 2.31 -37.83
C LYS A 173 21.17 2.86 -39.15
N GLY A 174 20.04 3.61 -39.07
CA GLY A 174 19.31 4.17 -40.20
C GLY A 174 18.14 3.31 -40.69
N GLY A 175 17.25 3.94 -41.43
CA GLY A 175 16.03 3.27 -41.94
C GLY A 175 14.87 3.29 -40.94
N GLN A 176 14.16 2.19 -40.81
CA GLN A 176 13.07 2.00 -39.83
C GLN A 176 13.63 1.26 -38.60
N GLU A 177 13.52 1.85 -37.45
CA GLU A 177 14.10 1.35 -36.20
C GLU A 177 13.11 1.47 -35.03
N THR A 178 13.35 0.69 -33.99
CA THR A 178 12.56 0.78 -32.74
C THR A 178 13.48 0.74 -31.54
N ILE A 179 13.44 1.78 -30.72
CA ILE A 179 14.05 1.78 -29.40
C ILE A 179 13.13 1.02 -28.44
N SER A 180 13.65 -0.02 -27.78
CA SER A 180 12.93 -0.78 -26.76
C SER A 180 13.92 -1.47 -25.83
N PRO A 181 14.34 -0.80 -24.74
CA PRO A 181 15.29 -1.35 -23.76
C PRO A 181 14.81 -2.67 -23.15
N ARG A 182 15.74 -3.55 -22.79
CA ARG A 182 15.46 -4.91 -22.29
C ARG A 182 15.98 -5.18 -20.89
N PHE A 183 17.06 -4.50 -20.50
CA PHE A 183 17.78 -4.77 -19.25
C PHE A 183 17.66 -3.66 -18.22
N THR A 184 16.58 -2.87 -18.32
CA THR A 184 16.23 -1.80 -17.42
C THR A 184 14.72 -1.62 -17.34
N TYR A 185 14.26 -0.78 -16.44
CA TYR A 185 12.93 -0.15 -16.44
C TYR A 185 13.03 1.21 -15.76
N HIS A 186 12.05 2.08 -16.01
CA HIS A 186 11.99 3.42 -15.45
C HIS A 186 10.62 3.70 -14.84
N GLY A 187 10.59 4.56 -13.81
CA GLY A 187 9.38 5.18 -13.28
C GLY A 187 9.29 6.60 -13.81
N TYR A 188 8.26 6.91 -14.59
CA TYR A 188 8.17 8.19 -15.28
C TYR A 188 6.76 8.55 -15.75
N ARG A 189 6.52 9.84 -15.86
CA ARG A 189 5.44 10.42 -16.66
C ARG A 189 5.99 11.12 -17.90
N PHE A 190 7.22 11.64 -17.81
CA PHE A 190 7.84 12.43 -18.87
C PHE A 190 9.05 11.72 -19.44
N ILE A 191 9.18 11.75 -20.78
CA ILE A 191 10.35 11.29 -21.52
C ILE A 191 10.97 12.52 -22.19
N GLU A 192 12.20 12.83 -21.86
CA GLU A 192 12.99 13.82 -22.58
C GLU A 192 13.82 13.12 -23.66
N ILE A 193 13.74 13.60 -24.89
CA ILE A 193 14.49 13.07 -26.05
C ILE A 193 15.41 14.17 -26.59
N THR A 194 16.68 13.84 -26.72
CA THR A 194 17.72 14.68 -27.35
C THR A 194 18.50 13.90 -28.39
N GLY A 195 19.30 14.58 -29.20
CA GLY A 195 20.06 13.98 -30.33
C GLY A 195 19.25 13.87 -31.63
N ILE A 196 18.09 14.53 -31.69
CA ILE A 196 17.26 14.64 -32.89
C ILE A 196 16.98 16.09 -33.21
N ASP A 197 16.85 16.43 -34.53
CA ASP A 197 16.65 17.81 -34.99
C ASP A 197 15.20 18.29 -34.88
N LYS A 198 14.26 17.38 -34.82
CA LYS A 198 12.80 17.66 -34.79
C LYS A 198 12.10 16.68 -33.86
N PRO A 199 10.96 17.08 -33.23
CA PRO A 199 10.21 16.18 -32.40
C PRO A 199 9.67 15.02 -33.23
N LEU A 200 9.67 13.81 -32.66
CA LEU A 200 8.98 12.66 -33.22
C LEU A 200 7.45 12.86 -33.09
N PRO A 201 6.64 12.33 -34.00
CA PRO A 201 5.18 12.29 -33.82
C PRO A 201 4.83 11.62 -32.50
N VAL A 202 3.86 12.16 -31.76
CA VAL A 202 3.48 11.64 -30.44
C VAL A 202 3.05 10.16 -30.47
N GLU A 203 2.42 9.73 -31.55
CA GLU A 203 2.03 8.33 -31.80
C GLU A 203 3.21 7.37 -31.94
N SER A 204 4.40 7.89 -32.25
CA SER A 204 5.65 7.13 -32.33
C SER A 204 6.29 6.89 -30.96
N VAL A 205 5.85 7.62 -29.92
CA VAL A 205 6.42 7.54 -28.57
C VAL A 205 5.43 6.86 -27.65
N LYS A 206 5.75 5.63 -27.27
CA LYS A 206 4.91 4.79 -26.41
C LYS A 206 5.62 4.41 -25.14
N GLY A 207 4.86 4.21 -24.07
CA GLY A 207 5.29 3.64 -22.80
C GLY A 207 4.66 2.26 -22.61
N ILE A 208 5.50 1.25 -22.43
CA ILE A 208 5.08 -0.12 -22.16
C ILE A 208 5.02 -0.31 -20.67
N VAL A 209 3.81 -0.43 -20.13
CA VAL A 209 3.58 -0.56 -18.69
C VAL A 209 3.90 -1.98 -18.25
N LEU A 210 4.77 -2.09 -17.26
CA LEU A 210 5.20 -3.36 -16.68
C LEU A 210 4.64 -3.51 -15.26
N SER A 211 4.16 -4.71 -14.91
CA SER A 211 3.71 -5.03 -13.55
C SER A 211 3.66 -6.54 -13.30
N SER A 212 3.73 -6.92 -12.01
CA SER A 212 3.35 -8.25 -11.54
C SER A 212 1.85 -8.35 -11.23
N ILE A 213 1.11 -7.25 -11.19
CA ILE A 213 -0.35 -7.25 -11.17
C ILE A 213 -0.83 -7.32 -12.61
N HIS A 214 -1.32 -8.50 -13.02
CA HIS A 214 -1.77 -8.72 -14.39
C HIS A 214 -3.20 -8.21 -14.60
N GLU A 215 -4.06 -8.36 -13.59
CA GLU A 215 -5.47 -7.95 -13.61
C GLU A 215 -5.88 -7.47 -12.23
N LEU A 216 -6.80 -6.51 -12.21
CA LEU A 216 -7.44 -6.08 -10.96
C LEU A 216 -8.52 -7.08 -10.58
N ALA A 217 -8.63 -7.36 -9.28
CA ALA A 217 -9.71 -8.17 -8.71
C ALA A 217 -10.91 -7.33 -8.26
N SER A 218 -10.87 -6.02 -8.45
CA SER A 218 -11.93 -5.15 -7.92
C SER A 218 -12.07 -3.85 -8.69
N HIS A 219 -13.17 -3.16 -8.40
CA HIS A 219 -13.44 -1.81 -8.90
C HIS A 219 -14.14 -0.98 -7.83
N TYR A 220 -13.92 0.32 -7.84
CA TYR A 220 -14.56 1.28 -6.96
C TYR A 220 -14.89 2.56 -7.73
N GLU A 221 -16.13 3.02 -7.62
CA GLU A 221 -16.61 4.23 -8.29
C GLU A 221 -17.59 4.98 -7.37
N THR A 222 -17.54 6.30 -7.40
CA THR A 222 -18.39 7.18 -6.62
C THR A 222 -18.89 8.37 -7.45
N SER A 223 -19.79 9.16 -6.87
CA SER A 223 -20.20 10.44 -7.44
C SER A 223 -19.14 11.56 -7.31
N ASN A 224 -18.03 11.31 -6.61
CA ASN A 224 -16.95 12.28 -6.43
C ASN A 224 -15.78 11.94 -7.37
N ALA A 225 -15.60 12.74 -8.43
CA ALA A 225 -14.55 12.51 -9.43
C ALA A 225 -13.12 12.50 -8.83
N ARG A 226 -12.87 13.29 -7.78
CA ARG A 226 -11.56 13.34 -7.11
C ARG A 226 -11.27 12.05 -6.34
N VAL A 227 -12.26 11.51 -5.66
CA VAL A 227 -12.15 10.22 -4.97
C VAL A 227 -11.95 9.09 -5.98
N ASN A 228 -12.59 9.15 -7.14
CA ASN A 228 -12.36 8.19 -8.22
C ASN A 228 -10.92 8.32 -8.77
N GLN A 229 -10.39 9.56 -8.88
CA GLN A 229 -8.99 9.76 -9.27
C GLN A 229 -8.02 9.23 -8.20
N LEU A 230 -8.32 9.43 -6.91
CA LEU A 230 -7.53 8.84 -5.82
C LEU A 230 -7.47 7.31 -5.93
N TRP A 231 -8.59 6.64 -6.20
CA TRP A 231 -8.61 5.19 -6.42
C TRP A 231 -7.74 4.78 -7.62
N LYS A 232 -7.79 5.54 -8.72
CA LYS A 232 -6.90 5.32 -9.88
C LYS A 232 -5.43 5.51 -9.49
N ASN A 233 -5.11 6.54 -8.70
CA ASN A 233 -3.74 6.79 -8.24
C ASN A 233 -3.22 5.63 -7.39
N ILE A 234 -4.06 5.06 -6.49
CA ILE A 234 -3.73 3.85 -5.72
C ILE A 234 -3.42 2.68 -6.67
N THR A 235 -4.26 2.47 -7.67
CA THR A 235 -4.10 1.41 -8.67
C THR A 235 -2.79 1.57 -9.45
N TRP A 236 -2.50 2.77 -9.96
CA TRP A 236 -1.29 3.01 -10.73
C TRP A 236 -0.02 2.93 -9.90
N SER A 237 -0.07 3.34 -8.63
CA SER A 237 1.07 3.13 -7.72
C SER A 237 1.29 1.65 -7.41
N SER A 238 0.22 0.86 -7.33
CA SER A 238 0.32 -0.58 -7.17
C SER A 238 0.92 -1.26 -8.41
N TYR A 239 0.47 -0.90 -9.59
CA TYR A 239 1.07 -1.40 -10.84
C TYR A 239 2.56 -1.10 -10.90
N GLY A 240 2.96 0.13 -10.57
CA GLY A 240 4.33 0.60 -10.69
C GLY A 240 5.29 0.02 -9.65
N ASN A 241 4.80 -0.40 -8.50
CA ASN A 241 5.64 -0.89 -7.40
C ASN A 241 5.54 -2.40 -7.15
N PHE A 242 4.61 -3.11 -7.80
CA PHE A 242 4.55 -4.56 -7.73
C PHE A 242 5.29 -5.17 -8.93
N LEU A 243 6.64 -5.14 -8.85
CA LEU A 243 7.55 -5.68 -9.88
C LEU A 243 8.42 -6.78 -9.26
N SER A 244 7.95 -8.01 -9.31
CA SER A 244 8.55 -9.19 -8.68
C SER A 244 8.58 -9.13 -7.16
N ILE A 245 8.81 -7.97 -6.56
CA ILE A 245 8.75 -7.65 -5.14
C ILE A 245 7.94 -6.35 -4.96
N PRO A 246 7.37 -6.09 -3.77
CA PRO A 246 6.71 -4.81 -3.50
C PRO A 246 7.77 -3.73 -3.26
N THR A 247 8.18 -3.04 -4.32
CA THR A 247 9.15 -1.94 -4.21
C THR A 247 8.51 -0.70 -3.59
N ASP A 248 9.30 0.09 -2.87
CA ASP A 248 8.87 1.36 -2.28
C ASP A 248 8.64 2.45 -3.33
N CYS A 249 9.53 2.53 -4.30
CA CYS A 249 9.53 3.54 -5.35
C CYS A 249 10.16 2.99 -6.64
N PRO A 250 9.78 3.47 -7.84
CA PRO A 250 10.26 2.91 -9.09
C PRO A 250 11.32 3.75 -9.81
N GLN A 251 11.47 5.05 -9.45
CA GLN A 251 12.18 6.02 -10.30
C GLN A 251 13.66 6.21 -9.96
N ARG A 252 14.04 5.98 -8.68
CA ARG A 252 15.37 6.29 -8.13
C ARG A 252 16.18 5.01 -7.87
N ASN A 253 17.42 5.16 -7.40
CA ASN A 253 18.31 4.05 -7.06
C ASN A 253 17.99 3.35 -5.73
N GLU A 254 16.73 3.29 -5.36
CA GLU A 254 16.20 2.54 -4.21
C GLU A 254 15.51 1.27 -4.71
N ARG A 255 14.24 1.34 -5.10
CA ARG A 255 13.48 0.20 -5.66
C ARG A 255 13.61 -1.05 -4.80
N LEU A 256 13.44 -0.87 -3.49
CA LEU A 256 13.64 -1.88 -2.47
C LEU A 256 12.32 -2.40 -1.93
N GLY A 257 12.30 -3.69 -1.54
CA GLY A 257 11.14 -4.29 -0.88
C GLY A 257 11.04 -3.88 0.58
N TRP A 258 10.72 -2.61 0.85
CA TRP A 258 10.51 -2.10 2.19
C TRP A 258 9.30 -2.75 2.85
N SER A 259 9.55 -3.43 3.98
CA SER A 259 8.54 -4.23 4.65
C SER A 259 7.44 -3.37 5.29
N GLY A 260 7.78 -2.17 5.80
CA GLY A 260 6.79 -1.25 6.36
C GLY A 260 5.72 -0.85 5.37
N ASP A 261 6.11 -0.55 4.15
CA ASP A 261 5.24 -0.16 3.06
C ASP A 261 4.21 -1.24 2.74
N ILE A 262 4.65 -2.48 2.55
CA ILE A 262 3.72 -3.57 2.27
C ILE A 262 2.91 -3.99 3.51
N SER A 263 3.43 -3.80 4.73
CA SER A 263 2.69 -4.02 5.96
C SER A 263 1.41 -3.19 5.99
N VAL A 264 1.53 -1.87 5.80
CA VAL A 264 0.38 -0.95 5.83
C VAL A 264 -0.53 -1.09 4.62
N PHE A 265 0.00 -1.54 3.47
CA PHE A 265 -0.75 -1.59 2.22
C PHE A 265 -1.33 -2.97 1.89
N SER A 266 -0.89 -4.05 2.52
CA SER A 266 -1.26 -5.44 2.17
C SER A 266 -2.77 -5.66 2.14
N ARG A 267 -3.54 -5.08 3.05
CA ARG A 267 -5.00 -5.13 3.03
C ARG A 267 -5.59 -4.48 1.79
N THR A 268 -5.11 -3.32 1.39
CA THR A 268 -5.52 -2.67 0.13
C THR A 268 -5.15 -3.53 -1.07
N ALA A 269 -3.92 -4.05 -1.10
CA ALA A 269 -3.41 -4.88 -2.19
C ALA A 269 -4.28 -6.12 -2.42
N THR A 270 -4.69 -6.82 -1.34
CA THR A 270 -5.51 -8.03 -1.42
C THR A 270 -6.94 -7.79 -1.90
N TYR A 271 -7.49 -6.59 -1.71
CA TYR A 271 -8.74 -6.20 -2.34
C TYR A 271 -8.56 -5.77 -3.80
N LEU A 272 -7.48 -5.02 -4.06
CA LEU A 272 -7.27 -4.39 -5.37
C LEU A 272 -6.99 -5.40 -6.48
N ALA A 273 -6.18 -6.44 -6.18
CA ALA A 273 -5.70 -7.39 -7.16
C ALA A 273 -5.58 -8.81 -6.59
N ASP A 274 -5.50 -9.80 -7.47
CA ASP A 274 -5.20 -11.17 -7.08
C ASP A 274 -3.68 -11.34 -6.89
N VAL A 275 -3.21 -11.25 -5.64
CA VAL A 275 -1.77 -11.18 -5.30
C VAL A 275 -1.28 -12.25 -4.29
N PRO A 276 -1.95 -13.38 -4.05
CA PRO A 276 -1.52 -14.32 -3.02
C PRO A 276 -0.12 -14.89 -3.30
N GLN A 277 0.19 -15.23 -4.56
CA GLN A 277 1.49 -15.80 -4.92
C GLN A 277 2.61 -14.74 -4.90
N PHE A 278 2.28 -13.48 -5.24
CA PHE A 278 3.21 -12.35 -5.14
C PHE A 278 3.61 -12.11 -3.68
N LEU A 279 2.63 -12.04 -2.78
CA LEU A 279 2.88 -11.84 -1.35
C LEU A 279 3.55 -13.05 -0.70
N ARG A 280 3.17 -14.28 -1.06
CA ARG A 280 3.83 -15.50 -0.58
C ARG A 280 5.31 -15.54 -0.97
N ARG A 281 5.65 -15.11 -2.20
CA ARG A 281 7.04 -14.97 -2.63
C ARG A 281 7.79 -13.96 -1.76
N HIS A 282 7.19 -12.80 -1.49
CA HIS A 282 7.81 -11.78 -0.63
C HIS A 282 8.00 -12.30 0.80
N MET A 283 7.02 -13.01 1.36
CA MET A 283 7.15 -13.64 2.67
C MET A 283 8.28 -14.67 2.73
N ARG A 284 8.48 -15.44 1.65
CA ARG A 284 9.65 -16.30 1.57
C ARG A 284 10.95 -15.50 1.57
N ALA A 285 11.03 -14.43 0.78
CA ALA A 285 12.20 -13.56 0.76
C ALA A 285 12.50 -12.97 2.15
N MET A 286 11.48 -12.59 2.92
CA MET A 286 11.66 -12.12 4.30
C MET A 286 12.20 -13.22 5.23
N ARG A 287 11.76 -14.49 5.06
CA ARG A 287 12.29 -15.62 5.84
C ARG A 287 13.74 -15.91 5.49
N ASP A 288 14.09 -15.88 4.21
CA ASP A 288 15.43 -16.20 3.71
C ASP A 288 16.49 -15.26 4.30
N VAL A 289 16.11 -14.01 4.61
CA VAL A 289 17.00 -13.00 5.22
C VAL A 289 16.64 -12.68 6.69
N GLN A 290 15.79 -13.51 7.34
CA GLN A 290 15.52 -13.38 8.76
C GLN A 290 16.78 -13.69 9.57
N ARG A 291 17.13 -12.82 10.50
CA ARG A 291 18.31 -12.98 11.35
C ARG A 291 18.20 -14.20 12.27
N THR A 292 19.36 -14.69 12.69
CA THR A 292 19.45 -15.83 13.64
C THR A 292 18.80 -15.56 15.00
N ASP A 293 18.77 -14.29 15.43
CA ASP A 293 18.07 -13.85 16.65
C ASP A 293 16.54 -13.76 16.51
N GLY A 294 16.01 -13.92 15.29
CA GLY A 294 14.57 -13.90 15.00
C GLY A 294 14.06 -12.59 14.40
N ARG A 295 14.88 -11.54 14.32
CA ARG A 295 14.49 -10.27 13.72
C ARG A 295 14.18 -10.42 12.24
N PHE A 296 13.00 -9.96 11.81
CA PHE A 296 12.70 -9.80 10.40
C PHE A 296 13.48 -8.61 9.81
N PRO A 297 13.80 -8.66 8.50
CA PRO A 297 14.43 -7.53 7.83
C PRO A 297 13.42 -6.40 7.62
N ASP A 298 13.92 -5.17 7.50
CA ASP A 298 13.12 -4.05 7.02
C ASP A 298 13.01 -4.03 5.49
N ILE A 299 13.93 -4.71 4.82
CA ILE A 299 14.04 -4.80 3.36
C ILE A 299 14.22 -6.26 2.94
N ALA A 300 13.42 -6.75 2.00
CA ALA A 300 13.59 -8.07 1.42
C ALA A 300 13.54 -7.99 -0.12
N PRO A 301 14.34 -8.79 -0.85
CA PRO A 301 15.17 -9.94 -0.40
C PRO A 301 16.58 -9.58 0.10
N LEU A 302 16.97 -8.32 0.12
CA LEU A 302 18.37 -7.92 0.38
C LEU A 302 18.76 -7.99 1.87
N GLY A 303 17.80 -7.86 2.78
CA GLY A 303 18.06 -7.73 4.22
C GLY A 303 18.44 -6.31 4.62
N GLY A 304 18.71 -6.11 5.92
CA GLY A 304 19.06 -4.80 6.47
C GLY A 304 17.87 -3.87 6.71
N GLY A 305 18.16 -2.58 6.81
CA GLY A 305 17.19 -1.52 7.08
C GLY A 305 17.36 -0.85 8.44
N PHE A 306 16.56 0.18 8.68
CA PHE A 306 16.58 1.00 9.91
C PHE A 306 15.15 1.34 10.40
N GLY A 307 14.14 0.65 9.87
CA GLY A 307 12.72 0.92 10.16
C GLY A 307 12.30 0.48 11.56
N GLY A 308 12.76 -0.67 12.00
CA GLY A 308 12.41 -1.23 13.29
C GLY A 308 11.19 -2.14 13.24
N MET A 309 10.56 -2.37 14.41
CA MET A 309 9.52 -3.38 14.55
C MET A 309 8.27 -3.12 13.69
N LEU A 310 7.90 -1.87 13.44
CA LEU A 310 6.75 -1.54 12.59
C LEU A 310 6.95 -2.00 11.14
N TRP A 311 8.21 -2.08 10.69
CA TRP A 311 8.61 -2.67 9.42
C TRP A 311 8.65 -4.19 9.48
N GLY A 312 9.28 -4.74 10.52
CA GLY A 312 9.38 -6.19 10.72
C GLY A 312 8.03 -6.87 10.92
N SER A 313 7.04 -6.16 11.49
CA SER A 313 5.66 -6.66 11.67
C SER A 313 4.99 -7.07 10.35
N ALA A 314 5.51 -6.67 9.18
CA ALA A 314 5.09 -7.20 7.89
C ALA A 314 5.11 -8.74 7.84
N GLY A 315 6.09 -9.36 8.53
CA GLY A 315 6.18 -10.81 8.65
C GLY A 315 5.00 -11.46 9.37
N ILE A 316 4.16 -10.69 10.05
CA ILE A 316 2.93 -11.14 10.72
C ILE A 316 1.69 -10.60 10.00
N THR A 317 1.67 -9.31 9.66
CA THR A 317 0.50 -8.65 9.08
C THR A 317 0.19 -9.16 7.67
N VAL A 318 1.19 -9.33 6.81
CA VAL A 318 0.98 -9.80 5.43
C VAL A 318 0.44 -11.23 5.37
N PRO A 319 0.99 -12.22 6.10
CA PRO A 319 0.39 -13.55 6.19
C PRO A 319 -1.06 -13.54 6.71
N TRP A 320 -1.37 -12.70 7.70
CA TRP A 320 -2.73 -12.53 8.19
C TRP A 320 -3.68 -12.01 7.11
N GLU A 321 -3.29 -10.96 6.39
CA GLU A 321 -4.10 -10.39 5.32
C GLU A 321 -4.35 -11.39 4.19
N CYS A 322 -3.34 -12.18 3.81
CA CYS A 322 -3.49 -13.28 2.84
C CYS A 322 -4.44 -14.36 3.36
N TYR A 323 -4.29 -14.76 4.63
CA TYR A 323 -5.18 -15.77 5.22
C TYR A 323 -6.62 -15.30 5.23
N GLN A 324 -6.87 -14.09 5.65
CA GLN A 324 -8.23 -13.54 5.70
C GLN A 324 -8.84 -13.38 4.30
N GLN A 325 -8.04 -12.98 3.32
CA GLN A 325 -8.54 -12.71 1.97
C GLN A 325 -8.77 -13.98 1.17
N TYR A 326 -7.84 -14.95 1.28
CA TYR A 326 -7.79 -16.13 0.42
C TYR A 326 -7.99 -17.46 1.15
N GLY A 327 -8.05 -17.47 2.48
CA GLY A 327 -8.10 -18.70 3.28
C GLY A 327 -6.79 -19.51 3.24
N ASP A 328 -5.67 -18.87 2.91
CA ASP A 328 -4.36 -19.54 2.68
C ASP A 328 -3.70 -19.97 4.00
N THR A 329 -4.12 -21.13 4.52
CA THR A 329 -3.49 -21.76 5.68
C THR A 329 -2.09 -22.30 5.39
N ALA A 330 -1.76 -22.59 4.13
CA ALA A 330 -0.44 -23.09 3.74
C ALA A 330 0.63 -22.02 3.97
N LEU A 331 0.36 -20.77 3.58
CA LEU A 331 1.26 -19.65 3.87
C LEU A 331 1.47 -19.47 5.38
N LEU A 332 0.40 -19.53 6.18
CA LEU A 332 0.52 -19.46 7.66
C LEU A 332 1.44 -20.56 8.20
N SER A 333 1.23 -21.80 7.75
CA SER A 333 2.02 -22.96 8.19
C SER A 333 3.51 -22.82 7.81
N GLU A 334 3.79 -22.42 6.57
CA GLU A 334 5.16 -22.21 6.08
C GLU A 334 5.90 -21.09 6.84
N HIS A 335 5.17 -20.04 7.23
CA HIS A 335 5.77 -18.85 7.82
C HIS A 335 5.76 -18.85 9.37
N TYR A 336 5.00 -19.75 9.98
CA TYR A 336 4.69 -19.75 11.41
C TYR A 336 5.92 -19.70 12.32
N THR A 337 6.91 -20.54 12.07
CA THR A 337 8.14 -20.58 12.90
C THR A 337 8.89 -19.26 12.86
N ALA A 338 8.94 -18.61 11.69
CA ALA A 338 9.59 -17.31 11.54
C ALA A 338 8.84 -16.23 12.33
N MET A 339 7.49 -16.22 12.26
CA MET A 339 6.66 -15.30 13.06
C MET A 339 6.86 -15.48 14.56
N LYS A 340 6.87 -16.73 15.06
CA LYS A 340 7.09 -17.03 16.49
C LYS A 340 8.46 -16.56 16.95
N ARG A 341 9.51 -16.78 16.16
CA ARG A 341 10.86 -16.29 16.45
C ARG A 341 10.91 -14.76 16.51
N TYR A 342 10.16 -14.08 15.65
CA TYR A 342 10.08 -12.63 15.67
C TYR A 342 9.43 -12.10 16.96
N ILE A 343 8.32 -12.68 17.41
CA ILE A 343 7.74 -12.32 18.71
C ILE A 343 8.74 -12.52 19.85
N GLN A 344 9.48 -13.66 19.83
CA GLN A 344 10.50 -13.90 20.85
C GLN A 344 11.63 -12.86 20.81
N TYR A 345 12.05 -12.45 19.59
CA TYR A 345 13.02 -11.37 19.42
C TYR A 345 12.54 -10.05 20.05
N ILE A 346 11.29 -9.67 19.84
CA ILE A 346 10.74 -8.45 20.44
C ILE A 346 10.80 -8.53 21.97
N ILE A 347 10.40 -9.66 22.55
CA ILE A 347 10.43 -9.87 23.99
C ILE A 347 11.86 -9.75 24.55
N ASP A 348 12.81 -10.44 23.93
CA ASP A 348 14.16 -10.59 24.45
C ASP A 348 15.04 -9.37 24.21
N GLN A 349 14.80 -8.62 23.14
CA GLN A 349 15.72 -7.58 22.68
C GLN A 349 15.19 -6.16 22.79
N THR A 350 13.86 -5.98 22.95
CA THR A 350 13.27 -4.64 22.91
C THR A 350 12.52 -4.26 24.19
N ILE A 351 12.07 -5.21 24.99
CA ILE A 351 11.40 -4.90 26.28
C ILE A 351 12.47 -4.62 27.32
N GLU A 352 12.47 -3.40 27.83
CA GLU A 352 13.43 -2.97 28.87
C GLU A 352 13.02 -3.49 30.25
N THR A 353 13.94 -4.13 30.95
CA THR A 353 13.66 -4.81 32.22
C THR A 353 13.15 -3.88 33.31
N GLU A 354 13.70 -2.68 33.41
CA GLU A 354 13.41 -1.73 34.52
C GLU A 354 12.06 -1.03 34.33
N THR A 355 11.74 -0.62 33.08
CA THR A 355 10.57 0.16 32.77
C THR A 355 9.42 -0.65 32.16
N ASN A 356 9.71 -1.84 31.68
CA ASN A 356 8.83 -2.70 30.91
C ASN A 356 8.36 -2.06 29.58
N LEU A 357 9.00 -0.97 29.14
CA LEU A 357 8.72 -0.30 27.87
C LEU A 357 9.36 -1.02 26.71
N ILE A 358 8.76 -0.90 25.53
CA ILE A 358 9.44 -1.27 24.28
C ILE A 358 10.40 -0.15 23.91
N VAL A 359 11.70 -0.50 23.83
CA VAL A 359 12.81 0.39 23.46
C VAL A 359 13.69 -0.33 22.45
N GLN A 360 13.47 -0.12 21.17
CA GLN A 360 14.19 -0.81 20.11
C GLN A 360 15.44 -0.08 19.59
N THR A 361 15.66 1.16 19.96
CA THR A 361 16.73 2.02 19.43
C THR A 361 18.15 1.45 19.57
N ARG A 362 18.36 0.55 20.53
CA ARG A 362 19.66 -0.12 20.76
C ARG A 362 19.87 -1.36 19.91
N SER A 363 18.80 -2.01 19.48
CA SER A 363 18.83 -3.31 18.78
C SER A 363 18.40 -3.23 17.33
N TRP A 364 17.75 -2.14 16.95
CA TRP A 364 17.15 -1.98 15.63
C TRP A 364 17.03 -0.49 15.25
N GLY A 365 16.19 -0.19 14.21
CA GLY A 365 15.82 1.16 13.85
C GLY A 365 14.76 1.77 14.77
N ASP A 366 14.52 3.05 14.63
CA ASP A 366 13.69 3.83 15.56
C ASP A 366 12.55 4.59 14.87
N LEU A 367 12.16 4.19 13.65
CA LEU A 367 11.03 4.82 12.96
C LEU A 367 9.73 4.59 13.74
N CYS A 368 8.85 5.57 13.64
CA CYS A 368 7.55 5.59 14.29
C CYS A 368 6.46 5.71 13.21
N ASP A 369 5.71 6.80 13.18
CA ASP A 369 4.72 7.05 12.13
C ASP A 369 5.37 7.76 10.93
N TRP A 370 6.17 7.03 10.16
CA TRP A 370 7.03 7.56 9.11
C TRP A 370 6.30 8.53 8.19
N LEU A 371 6.89 9.71 8.02
CA LEU A 371 6.35 10.84 7.28
C LEU A 371 5.03 11.42 7.84
N GLY A 372 4.67 11.08 9.07
CA GLY A 372 3.64 11.79 9.82
C GLY A 372 4.04 13.25 10.06
N LEU A 373 3.09 14.14 9.95
CA LEU A 373 3.36 15.57 10.10
C LEU A 373 3.50 16.02 11.56
N GLU A 374 3.19 15.12 12.49
CA GLU A 374 3.30 15.27 13.93
C GLU A 374 4.14 14.15 14.57
N ASP A 375 5.00 13.47 13.79
CA ASP A 375 5.72 12.28 14.27
C ASP A 375 6.73 12.58 15.39
N GLU A 376 7.32 13.79 15.41
CA GLU A 376 8.22 14.23 16.48
C GLU A 376 7.49 14.48 17.81
N LYS A 377 6.17 14.61 17.77
CA LYS A 377 5.31 14.76 18.96
C LYS A 377 4.85 13.41 19.52
N ASN A 378 5.14 12.29 18.84
CA ASN A 378 4.80 10.95 19.32
C ASN A 378 5.65 10.53 20.53
N ASP A 379 5.07 9.68 21.38
CA ASP A 379 5.85 8.75 22.18
C ASP A 379 6.06 7.48 21.35
N LYS A 380 7.27 7.27 20.85
CA LYS A 380 7.57 6.12 19.98
C LYS A 380 7.26 4.79 20.66
N SER A 381 7.51 4.69 21.98
CA SER A 381 7.22 3.48 22.76
C SER A 381 5.72 3.17 22.79
N LEU A 382 4.83 4.19 22.81
CA LEU A 382 3.38 4.01 22.71
C LEU A 382 3.00 3.33 21.38
N VAL A 383 3.57 3.82 20.28
CA VAL A 383 3.26 3.33 18.93
C VAL A 383 3.78 1.88 18.77
N TRP A 384 5.00 1.62 19.20
CA TRP A 384 5.58 0.28 19.16
C TRP A 384 4.80 -0.71 20.04
N GLU A 385 4.39 -0.29 21.23
CA GLU A 385 3.59 -1.10 22.14
C GLU A 385 2.22 -1.46 21.53
N ALA A 386 1.53 -0.49 20.94
CA ALA A 386 0.25 -0.71 20.27
C ALA A 386 0.37 -1.74 19.13
N TYR A 387 1.44 -1.65 18.35
CA TYR A 387 1.69 -2.60 17.26
C TYR A 387 2.08 -3.98 17.76
N PHE A 388 2.88 -4.07 18.82
CA PHE A 388 3.21 -5.37 19.43
C PHE A 388 1.96 -6.09 19.95
N ILE A 389 1.05 -5.35 20.60
CA ILE A 389 -0.23 -5.91 21.05
C ILE A 389 -1.05 -6.41 19.86
N HIS A 390 -1.05 -5.67 18.75
CA HIS A 390 -1.70 -6.10 17.49
C HIS A 390 -1.07 -7.39 16.94
N ASP A 391 0.25 -7.46 16.87
CA ASP A 391 0.97 -8.66 16.41
C ASP A 391 0.63 -9.88 17.29
N LEU A 392 0.50 -9.70 18.61
CA LEU A 392 0.11 -10.77 19.53
C LEU A 392 -1.35 -11.24 19.32
N ASP A 393 -2.28 -10.33 19.02
CA ASP A 393 -3.65 -10.69 18.66
C ASP A 393 -3.69 -11.53 17.38
N LEU A 394 -2.97 -11.08 16.34
CA LEU A 394 -2.87 -11.80 15.08
C LEU A 394 -2.23 -13.19 15.27
N MET A 395 -1.15 -13.27 16.04
CA MET A 395 -0.47 -14.54 16.34
C MET A 395 -1.38 -15.49 17.14
N THR A 396 -2.18 -14.98 18.06
CA THR A 396 -3.20 -15.77 18.78
C THR A 396 -4.17 -16.43 17.81
N LYS A 397 -4.71 -15.65 16.89
CA LYS A 397 -5.67 -16.10 15.87
C LYS A 397 -5.05 -17.08 14.87
N MET A 398 -3.85 -16.79 14.38
CA MET A 398 -3.12 -17.66 13.44
C MET A 398 -2.70 -18.98 14.06
N ALA A 399 -2.23 -18.95 15.33
CA ALA A 399 -1.90 -20.18 16.08
C ALA A 399 -3.14 -21.05 16.27
N ALA A 400 -4.28 -20.45 16.61
CA ALA A 400 -5.55 -21.17 16.74
C ALA A 400 -6.00 -21.78 15.41
N ALA A 401 -5.90 -21.04 14.31
CA ALA A 401 -6.24 -21.51 12.95
C ALA A 401 -5.37 -22.71 12.52
N LEU A 402 -4.12 -22.79 13.01
CA LEU A 402 -3.19 -23.90 12.77
C LEU A 402 -3.28 -25.03 13.82
N GLY A 403 -4.23 -24.96 14.75
CA GLY A 403 -4.39 -25.93 15.83
C GLY A 403 -3.28 -25.95 16.89
N LYS A 404 -2.48 -24.89 16.95
CA LYS A 404 -1.36 -24.73 17.91
C LYS A 404 -1.86 -24.14 19.24
N THR A 405 -2.63 -24.91 19.97
CA THR A 405 -3.39 -24.45 21.14
C THR A 405 -2.52 -23.87 22.26
N SER A 406 -1.37 -24.47 22.54
CA SER A 406 -0.43 -23.98 23.56
C SER A 406 0.15 -22.62 23.20
N ASP A 407 0.53 -22.44 21.93
CA ASP A 407 1.04 -21.16 21.44
C ASP A 407 -0.05 -20.09 21.44
N ALA A 408 -1.27 -20.45 21.01
CA ALA A 408 -2.42 -19.55 21.05
C ALA A 408 -2.74 -19.08 22.49
N ALA A 409 -2.63 -19.96 23.46
CA ALA A 409 -2.79 -19.59 24.87
C ALA A 409 -1.68 -18.63 25.33
N TRP A 410 -0.43 -18.94 25.01
CA TRP A 410 0.70 -18.09 25.36
C TRP A 410 0.60 -16.68 24.75
N PHE A 411 0.31 -16.56 23.44
CA PHE A 411 0.13 -15.26 22.81
C PHE A 411 -1.04 -14.47 23.40
N ARG A 412 -2.16 -15.14 23.67
CA ARG A 412 -3.34 -14.50 24.29
C ARG A 412 -3.01 -13.95 25.68
N ASP A 413 -2.30 -14.71 26.50
CA ASP A 413 -1.98 -14.31 27.86
C ASP A 413 -0.98 -13.14 27.87
N LEU A 414 -0.02 -13.15 26.93
CA LEU A 414 0.91 -12.04 26.73
C LEU A 414 0.18 -10.80 26.19
N HIS A 415 -0.72 -10.98 25.21
CA HIS A 415 -1.58 -9.91 24.70
C HIS A 415 -2.36 -9.22 25.84
N ALA A 416 -3.00 -10.00 26.73
CA ALA A 416 -3.74 -9.47 27.85
C ALA A 416 -2.85 -8.67 28.81
N ALA A 417 -1.67 -9.17 29.13
CA ALA A 417 -0.71 -8.48 29.99
C ALA A 417 -0.21 -7.17 29.38
N ARG A 418 0.14 -7.17 28.08
CA ARG A 418 0.62 -5.97 27.37
C ARG A 418 -0.49 -4.92 27.18
N ARG A 419 -1.72 -5.37 26.91
CA ARG A 419 -2.89 -4.49 26.87
C ARG A 419 -3.17 -3.79 28.20
N ASP A 420 -3.05 -4.52 29.30
CA ASP A 420 -3.16 -3.97 30.65
C ASP A 420 -2.07 -2.94 30.94
N PHE A 421 -0.84 -3.27 30.56
CA PHE A 421 0.30 -2.37 30.67
C PHE A 421 0.09 -1.09 29.85
N PHE A 422 -0.40 -1.21 28.61
CA PHE A 422 -0.69 -0.07 27.75
C PHE A 422 -1.66 0.92 28.40
N ASN A 423 -2.79 0.42 28.90
CA ASN A 423 -3.83 1.26 29.52
C ASN A 423 -3.33 1.98 30.78
N LYS A 424 -2.44 1.36 31.54
CA LYS A 424 -1.85 1.96 32.76
C LYS A 424 -0.75 2.97 32.45
N THR A 425 -0.02 2.78 31.37
CA THR A 425 1.19 3.56 31.05
C THR A 425 0.92 4.73 30.14
N TYR A 426 0.03 4.57 29.14
CA TYR A 426 -0.10 5.53 28.06
C TYR A 426 -1.48 6.25 28.03
N ILE A 427 -2.40 5.91 28.93
CA ILE A 427 -3.71 6.57 29.00
C ILE A 427 -3.88 7.27 30.33
N GLU A 428 -4.17 8.56 30.27
CA GLU A 428 -4.54 9.35 31.45
C GLU A 428 -6.02 9.08 31.77
N PRO A 429 -6.35 8.50 32.96
CA PRO A 429 -7.70 7.99 33.23
C PRO A 429 -8.81 9.03 33.29
N GLU A 430 -8.50 10.27 33.73
CA GLU A 430 -9.51 11.30 33.89
C GLU A 430 -9.94 11.89 32.55
N SER A 431 -9.02 12.23 31.68
CA SER A 431 -9.27 12.83 30.38
C SER A 431 -9.38 11.83 29.24
N GLY A 432 -8.82 10.64 29.38
CA GLY A 432 -8.64 9.68 28.30
C GLY A 432 -7.60 10.11 27.27
N LYS A 433 -6.76 11.10 27.59
CA LYS A 433 -5.67 11.49 26.68
C LYS A 433 -4.54 10.47 26.69
N THR A 434 -3.91 10.32 25.53
CA THR A 434 -2.63 9.61 25.44
C THR A 434 -1.53 10.48 26.04
N ILE A 435 -0.64 9.86 26.83
CA ILE A 435 0.44 10.54 27.56
C ILE A 435 1.79 9.91 27.26
N PHE A 436 2.84 10.71 27.40
CA PHE A 436 4.21 10.25 27.32
C PHE A 436 4.54 9.26 28.44
N SER A 437 5.18 8.17 28.08
CA SER A 437 5.79 7.21 29.00
C SER A 437 7.13 7.73 29.56
N ALA A 438 7.85 6.86 30.28
CA ALA A 438 9.22 7.13 30.68
C ALA A 438 10.25 7.01 29.55
N PHE A 439 9.85 6.69 28.32
CA PHE A 439 10.72 6.65 27.15
C PHE A 439 11.39 8.01 26.90
N ILE A 440 10.66 9.10 27.12
CA ILE A 440 11.22 10.46 27.20
C ILE A 440 10.99 10.97 28.64
N PRO A 441 11.96 10.80 29.55
CA PRO A 441 11.76 11.03 30.99
C PRO A 441 11.22 12.42 31.33
N ASP A 442 11.71 13.47 30.66
CA ASP A 442 11.31 14.87 30.90
C ASP A 442 9.89 15.19 30.43
N LYS A 443 9.30 14.36 29.58
CA LYS A 443 7.92 14.49 29.10
C LYS A 443 6.93 13.57 29.79
N LYS A 444 7.39 12.65 30.66
CA LYS A 444 6.55 11.64 31.31
C LYS A 444 5.27 12.24 31.89
N GLY A 445 4.11 11.67 31.50
CA GLY A 445 2.79 12.10 31.94
C GLY A 445 2.22 13.31 31.21
N GLN A 446 3.00 13.99 30.37
CA GLN A 446 2.47 15.06 29.52
C GLN A 446 1.63 14.47 28.39
N PRO A 447 0.60 15.19 27.88
CA PRO A 447 -0.21 14.73 26.77
C PRO A 447 0.60 14.58 25.47
N VAL A 448 0.43 13.45 24.77
CA VAL A 448 0.85 13.26 23.38
C VAL A 448 -0.18 13.89 22.45
N ASP A 449 -1.44 13.51 22.57
CA ASP A 449 -2.64 14.16 22.02
C ASP A 449 -2.59 14.47 20.52
N ILE A 450 -2.13 13.50 19.71
CA ILE A 450 -2.08 13.55 18.24
C ILE A 450 -2.88 12.40 17.61
N GLN A 451 -3.17 12.50 16.31
CA GLN A 451 -4.01 11.50 15.62
C GLN A 451 -3.50 10.09 15.81
N THR A 452 -2.26 9.80 15.47
CA THR A 452 -1.69 8.43 15.48
C THR A 452 -1.74 7.80 16.86
N SER A 453 -1.51 8.57 17.93
CA SER A 453 -1.49 8.06 19.30
C SER A 453 -2.87 7.52 19.77
N TYR A 454 -3.96 8.02 19.19
CA TYR A 454 -5.33 7.50 19.45
C TYR A 454 -5.76 6.46 18.44
N VAL A 455 -5.35 6.62 17.18
CA VAL A 455 -5.77 5.75 16.07
C VAL A 455 -5.40 4.29 16.33
N LEU A 456 -4.15 4.03 16.66
CA LEU A 456 -3.65 2.65 16.79
C LEU A 456 -4.33 1.89 17.92
N PRO A 457 -4.37 2.39 19.17
CA PRO A 457 -4.99 1.64 20.25
C PRO A 457 -6.50 1.46 20.08
N LEU A 458 -7.18 2.38 19.39
CA LEU A 458 -8.59 2.21 19.03
C LEU A 458 -8.76 1.18 17.90
N ALA A 459 -7.99 1.27 16.83
CA ALA A 459 -8.09 0.35 15.68
C ALA A 459 -7.82 -1.10 16.06
N PHE A 460 -6.96 -1.32 17.06
CA PHE A 460 -6.56 -2.64 17.57
C PHE A 460 -7.35 -3.11 18.80
N GLY A 461 -8.34 -2.35 19.26
CA GLY A 461 -9.18 -2.71 20.39
C GLY A 461 -8.45 -2.77 21.74
N ILE A 462 -7.35 -2.01 21.90
CA ILE A 462 -6.50 -2.02 23.10
C ILE A 462 -7.17 -1.33 24.28
N ILE A 463 -7.91 -0.24 24.02
CA ILE A 463 -8.45 0.63 25.06
C ILE A 463 -9.50 -0.09 25.92
N ASN A 464 -9.38 0.03 27.23
CA ASN A 464 -10.33 -0.48 28.21
C ASN A 464 -11.70 0.20 28.05
N GLU A 465 -12.77 -0.51 28.42
CA GLU A 465 -14.14 -0.04 28.26
C GLU A 465 -14.41 1.28 28.99
N GLU A 466 -13.87 1.45 30.19
CA GLU A 466 -14.01 2.64 31.05
C GLU A 466 -13.45 3.93 30.39
N ASN A 467 -12.37 3.84 29.62
CA ASN A 467 -11.74 4.96 28.96
C ASN A 467 -12.14 5.14 27.49
N ARG A 468 -12.75 4.10 26.88
CA ARG A 468 -12.99 4.04 25.44
C ARG A 468 -13.71 5.25 24.89
N ASN A 469 -14.79 5.68 25.54
CA ASN A 469 -15.58 6.83 25.06
C ASN A 469 -14.80 8.15 25.12
N LYS A 470 -13.93 8.31 26.12
CA LYS A 470 -13.06 9.50 26.25
C LYS A 470 -12.00 9.50 25.15
N VAL A 471 -11.36 8.36 24.90
CA VAL A 471 -10.35 8.19 23.87
C VAL A 471 -10.94 8.42 22.47
N ILE A 472 -12.15 7.92 22.20
CA ILE A 472 -12.90 8.18 20.95
C ILE A 472 -13.17 9.68 20.78
N ALA A 473 -13.60 10.37 21.86
CA ALA A 473 -13.86 11.80 21.81
C ALA A 473 -12.57 12.60 21.52
N ASN A 474 -11.45 12.20 22.11
CA ASN A 474 -10.14 12.82 21.85
C ASN A 474 -9.68 12.59 20.40
N LEU A 475 -9.81 11.36 19.85
CA LEU A 475 -9.54 11.13 18.43
C LEU A 475 -10.41 12.05 17.55
N ALA A 476 -11.71 12.15 17.84
CA ALA A 476 -12.60 13.00 17.07
C ALA A 476 -12.17 14.48 17.12
N GLU A 477 -11.68 14.95 18.26
CA GLU A 477 -11.19 16.31 18.45
C GLU A 477 -9.91 16.56 17.65
N THR A 478 -8.94 15.62 17.64
CA THR A 478 -7.71 15.75 16.84
C THR A 478 -7.98 15.84 15.33
N VAL A 479 -9.10 15.29 14.86
CA VAL A 479 -9.50 15.40 13.45
C VAL A 479 -10.27 16.69 13.17
N ARG A 480 -11.09 17.18 14.13
CA ARG A 480 -11.94 18.37 13.95
C ARG A 480 -11.20 19.68 14.08
N ARG A 481 -10.16 19.71 14.91
CA ARG A 481 -9.40 20.94 15.19
C ARG A 481 -8.40 21.24 14.06
N GLU A 482 -7.92 22.45 14.04
CA GLU A 482 -6.69 22.82 13.36
C GLU A 482 -5.50 22.15 14.07
N ASN A 483 -4.53 21.67 13.31
CA ASN A 483 -3.34 21.03 13.86
C ASN A 483 -2.09 21.76 13.37
N THR A 484 -0.99 21.62 14.10
CA THR A 484 0.29 22.22 13.73
C THR A 484 1.31 21.12 13.46
N THR A 485 1.99 21.18 12.32
CA THR A 485 3.06 20.21 12.01
C THR A 485 4.27 20.37 12.94
N ASP A 486 5.18 19.43 12.93
CA ASP A 486 6.45 19.49 13.68
C ASP A 486 7.29 20.72 13.30
N ARG A 487 7.10 21.23 12.08
CA ARG A 487 7.77 22.44 11.57
C ARG A 487 6.99 23.75 11.81
N GLY A 488 5.92 23.68 12.62
CA GLY A 488 5.14 24.86 13.00
C GLY A 488 4.11 25.36 11.98
N ARG A 489 3.87 24.61 10.87
CA ARG A 489 2.84 24.97 9.89
C ARG A 489 1.46 24.63 10.44
N LEU A 490 0.55 25.61 10.45
CA LEU A 490 -0.86 25.39 10.77
C LEU A 490 -1.57 24.69 9.60
N CYS A 491 -2.31 23.65 9.93
CA CYS A 491 -3.12 22.85 8.99
C CYS A 491 -4.61 22.99 9.34
N PRO A 492 -5.49 23.02 8.33
CA PRO A 492 -6.93 23.21 8.57
C PRO A 492 -7.56 22.01 9.30
N SER A 493 -8.78 22.19 9.79
CA SER A 493 -9.62 21.11 10.29
C SER A 493 -9.77 20.00 9.28
N TYR A 494 -9.89 18.76 9.75
CA TYR A 494 -9.99 17.55 8.92
C TYR A 494 -8.74 17.26 8.06
N SER A 495 -7.57 17.68 8.54
CA SER A 495 -6.28 17.36 7.91
C SER A 495 -5.79 15.98 8.29
N LEU A 496 -5.17 15.28 7.34
CA LEU A 496 -4.50 14.00 7.56
C LEU A 496 -3.10 14.26 8.12
N MET A 497 -2.95 14.14 9.44
CA MET A 497 -1.68 14.41 10.12
C MET A 497 -0.81 13.17 10.29
N THR A 498 -1.37 11.98 10.04
CA THR A 498 -0.70 10.69 10.20
C THR A 498 0.32 10.43 9.09
N GLY A 499 1.33 9.65 9.42
CA GLY A 499 2.24 9.03 8.46
C GLY A 499 1.71 7.69 7.91
N PHE A 500 2.61 6.83 7.43
CA PHE A 500 2.23 5.55 6.83
C PHE A 500 1.45 4.67 7.80
N ILE A 501 1.94 4.58 9.04
CA ILE A 501 1.39 3.69 10.07
C ILE A 501 -0.01 4.12 10.47
N GLY A 502 -0.18 5.38 10.87
CA GLY A 502 -1.49 5.90 11.30
C GLY A 502 -2.51 5.94 10.17
N THR A 503 -2.07 6.26 8.95
CA THR A 503 -2.95 6.35 7.76
C THR A 503 -3.63 5.02 7.42
N ALA A 504 -2.97 3.90 7.61
CA ALA A 504 -3.55 2.58 7.37
C ALA A 504 -4.78 2.29 8.25
N TRP A 505 -4.89 2.97 9.39
CA TRP A 505 -5.88 2.64 10.42
C TRP A 505 -6.86 3.75 10.78
N ILE A 506 -6.57 5.03 10.45
CA ILE A 506 -7.38 6.17 10.90
C ILE A 506 -8.85 6.08 10.44
N SER A 507 -9.10 5.83 9.16
CA SER A 507 -10.46 5.76 8.63
C SER A 507 -11.22 4.56 9.19
N LYS A 508 -10.53 3.42 9.43
CA LYS A 508 -11.08 2.25 10.12
C LYS A 508 -11.48 2.60 11.55
N ALA A 509 -10.56 3.18 12.34
CA ALA A 509 -10.82 3.55 13.73
C ALA A 509 -12.02 4.48 13.84
N LEU A 510 -12.09 5.51 13.00
CA LEU A 510 -13.22 6.43 12.96
C LEU A 510 -14.55 5.70 12.66
N SER A 511 -14.58 4.85 11.66
CA SER A 511 -15.79 4.16 11.22
C SER A 511 -16.26 3.08 12.23
N ASP A 512 -15.35 2.34 12.84
CA ASP A 512 -15.67 1.32 13.84
C ASP A 512 -16.35 1.91 15.09
N TYR A 513 -15.99 3.13 15.42
CA TYR A 513 -16.54 3.84 16.58
C TYR A 513 -17.64 4.87 16.23
N GLY A 514 -18.22 4.77 15.04
CA GLY A 514 -19.38 5.56 14.64
C GLY A 514 -19.08 7.00 14.23
N LEU A 515 -17.80 7.33 14.00
CA LEU A 515 -17.35 8.65 13.53
C LEU A 515 -17.18 8.67 12.00
N ASN A 516 -18.10 8.03 11.31
CA ASN A 516 -18.03 7.86 9.87
C ASN A 516 -18.06 9.20 9.09
N ASP A 517 -18.71 10.23 9.66
CA ASP A 517 -18.67 11.59 9.12
C ASP A 517 -17.25 12.14 9.05
N LEU A 518 -16.41 11.86 10.05
CA LEU A 518 -15.02 12.30 10.07
C LEU A 518 -14.17 11.52 9.07
N ALA A 519 -14.40 10.22 8.91
CA ALA A 519 -13.71 9.43 7.89
C ALA A 519 -13.99 9.97 6.48
N TYR A 520 -15.25 10.30 6.17
CA TYR A 520 -15.61 10.91 4.89
C TYR A 520 -15.09 12.35 4.73
N ARG A 521 -15.00 13.13 5.80
CA ARG A 521 -14.40 14.47 5.75
C ARG A 521 -12.91 14.42 5.46
N LEU A 522 -12.18 13.49 6.10
CA LEU A 522 -10.76 13.24 5.76
C LEU A 522 -10.60 12.81 4.30
N LEU A 523 -11.40 11.85 3.84
CA LEU A 523 -11.33 11.36 2.45
C LEU A 523 -11.59 12.47 1.43
N GLN A 524 -12.49 13.41 1.73
CA GLN A 524 -12.95 14.44 0.80
C GLN A 524 -12.29 15.81 1.03
N GLN A 525 -11.31 15.90 1.94
CA GLN A 525 -10.51 17.11 2.14
C GLN A 525 -9.62 17.35 0.91
N THR A 526 -9.61 18.58 0.41
CA THR A 526 -8.80 19.00 -0.75
C THR A 526 -7.63 19.88 -0.39
N ASP A 527 -7.68 20.50 0.81
CA ASP A 527 -6.58 21.31 1.29
C ASP A 527 -5.44 20.46 1.83
N TYR A 528 -4.21 20.96 1.77
CA TYR A 528 -3.04 20.33 2.38
C TYR A 528 -3.14 20.33 3.92
N PRO A 529 -2.83 19.22 4.60
CA PRO A 529 -2.48 17.89 4.10
C PRO A 529 -3.69 16.97 3.94
N SER A 530 -3.84 16.37 2.78
CA SER A 530 -4.90 15.41 2.48
C SER A 530 -4.57 14.55 1.26
N TRP A 531 -5.29 13.45 1.07
CA TRP A 531 -5.17 12.61 -0.14
C TRP A 531 -5.57 13.35 -1.41
N LEU A 532 -6.64 14.16 -1.36
CA LEU A 532 -7.13 14.84 -2.55
C LEU A 532 -6.32 16.10 -2.88
N TYR A 533 -5.48 16.60 -1.98
CA TYR A 533 -4.57 17.68 -2.30
C TYR A 533 -3.66 17.30 -3.49
N SER A 534 -3.03 16.12 -3.44
CA SER A 534 -2.20 15.67 -4.56
C SER A 534 -3.00 15.49 -5.86
N VAL A 535 -4.25 15.05 -5.77
CA VAL A 535 -5.16 14.95 -6.93
C VAL A 535 -5.42 16.33 -7.55
N GLU A 536 -5.66 17.38 -6.73
CA GLU A 536 -5.81 18.77 -7.20
C GLU A 536 -4.52 19.31 -7.87
N GLN A 537 -3.36 18.75 -7.51
CA GLN A 537 -2.08 19.08 -8.15
C GLN A 537 -1.80 18.24 -9.42
N GLY A 538 -2.78 17.48 -9.91
CA GLY A 538 -2.65 16.66 -11.12
C GLY A 538 -1.88 15.35 -10.91
N ALA A 539 -1.78 14.85 -9.68
CA ALA A 539 -1.19 13.55 -9.40
C ALA A 539 -1.96 12.43 -10.07
N THR A 540 -1.24 11.52 -10.71
CA THR A 540 -1.77 10.31 -11.34
C THR A 540 -1.32 9.02 -10.62
N THR A 541 -0.57 9.17 -9.54
CA THR A 541 -0.07 8.16 -8.62
C THR A 541 -0.11 8.70 -7.19
N ILE A 542 0.04 7.84 -6.19
CA ILE A 542 0.18 8.24 -4.79
C ILE A 542 1.60 8.75 -4.57
N TRP A 543 1.72 9.85 -3.84
CA TRP A 543 2.99 10.43 -3.45
C TRP A 543 3.52 9.84 -2.14
N GLU A 544 4.85 9.77 -2.01
CA GLU A 544 5.51 9.34 -0.77
C GLU A 544 5.22 10.28 0.39
N ARG A 545 5.21 11.59 0.13
CA ARG A 545 4.97 12.62 1.11
C ARG A 545 3.77 13.47 0.70
N LEU A 546 2.90 13.80 1.64
CA LEU A 546 1.76 14.69 1.38
C LEU A 546 2.20 16.09 0.93
N ASN A 547 3.44 16.48 1.24
CA ASN A 547 4.09 17.73 0.81
C ASN A 547 5.16 17.54 -0.26
N SER A 548 5.10 16.47 -1.05
CA SER A 548 6.05 16.27 -2.18
C SER A 548 6.05 17.46 -3.12
N TYR A 549 4.91 18.13 -3.26
CA TYR A 549 4.75 19.42 -3.89
C TYR A 549 3.73 20.26 -3.13
N THR A 550 3.99 21.55 -2.94
CA THR A 550 3.03 22.54 -2.44
C THR A 550 3.11 23.82 -3.28
N HIS A 551 2.02 24.58 -3.35
CA HIS A 551 2.00 25.84 -4.09
C HIS A 551 2.95 26.89 -3.52
N THR A 552 3.27 26.80 -2.23
CA THR A 552 4.09 27.81 -1.52
C THR A 552 5.57 27.44 -1.53
N ASP A 553 5.87 26.14 -1.40
CA ASP A 553 7.23 25.67 -1.13
C ASP A 553 7.79 24.82 -2.31
N GLY A 554 7.08 24.80 -3.44
CA GLY A 554 7.44 23.97 -4.59
C GLY A 554 7.67 22.51 -4.17
N PHE A 555 8.84 21.95 -4.44
CA PHE A 555 9.23 20.60 -4.02
C PHE A 555 9.72 20.52 -2.56
N GLY A 556 9.65 21.62 -1.79
CA GLY A 556 9.88 21.64 -0.34
C GLY A 556 11.32 21.53 0.11
N GLY A 557 12.28 21.90 -0.72
CA GLY A 557 13.70 22.02 -0.37
C GLY A 557 14.46 20.70 -0.12
N ASN A 558 13.78 19.55 -0.10
CA ASN A 558 14.37 18.22 -0.03
C ASN A 558 13.92 17.36 -1.21
N ASN A 559 14.21 17.81 -2.42
CA ASN A 559 13.78 17.17 -3.66
C ASN A 559 14.26 15.72 -3.79
N ARG A 560 15.41 15.40 -3.20
CA ARG A 560 16.00 14.05 -3.21
C ARG A 560 15.15 12.99 -2.50
N MET A 561 14.30 13.40 -1.55
CA MET A 561 13.40 12.50 -0.83
C MET A 561 12.05 12.29 -1.54
N ASN A 562 11.68 13.14 -2.49
CA ASN A 562 10.39 13.04 -3.14
C ASN A 562 10.33 11.82 -4.07
N SER A 563 9.31 10.98 -3.87
CA SER A 563 8.81 10.02 -4.86
C SER A 563 7.36 10.36 -5.16
N PHE A 564 7.03 10.49 -6.43
CA PHE A 564 5.66 10.76 -6.86
C PHE A 564 4.91 9.47 -7.22
N ASN A 565 5.53 8.30 -6.96
CA ASN A 565 4.93 7.00 -7.15
C ASN A 565 5.31 6.06 -5.98
N HIS A 566 4.48 6.09 -4.92
CA HIS A 566 4.75 5.40 -3.65
C HIS A 566 3.41 5.02 -2.99
N TYR A 567 3.11 3.73 -2.81
CA TYR A 567 1.76 3.28 -2.53
C TYR A 567 1.30 3.42 -1.07
N SER A 568 2.17 3.66 -0.10
CA SER A 568 1.86 3.53 1.35
C SER A 568 0.67 4.38 1.82
N PHE A 569 0.59 5.67 1.44
CA PHE A 569 -0.58 6.50 1.73
C PHE A 569 -1.87 6.02 1.02
N GLY A 570 -1.75 5.15 0.02
CA GLY A 570 -2.86 4.47 -0.63
C GLY A 570 -3.54 3.38 0.22
N ALA A 571 -3.05 3.12 1.43
CA ALA A 571 -3.65 2.18 2.39
C ALA A 571 -5.13 2.47 2.69
N VAL A 572 -5.60 3.71 2.49
CA VAL A 572 -7.02 4.10 2.58
C VAL A 572 -7.92 3.32 1.61
N GLY A 573 -7.36 2.72 0.56
CA GLY A 573 -8.09 1.86 -0.38
C GLY A 573 -8.84 0.71 0.31
N ALA A 574 -8.26 0.12 1.36
CA ALA A 574 -8.94 -0.90 2.15
C ALA A 574 -10.24 -0.38 2.78
N TRP A 575 -10.27 0.86 3.28
CA TRP A 575 -11.47 1.48 3.82
C TRP A 575 -12.53 1.72 2.73
N MET A 576 -12.14 2.03 1.51
CA MET A 576 -13.07 2.20 0.39
C MET A 576 -13.90 0.93 0.15
N TYR A 577 -13.26 -0.24 0.22
CA TYR A 577 -13.95 -1.53 0.08
C TYR A 577 -14.68 -1.95 1.35
N ASN A 578 -14.03 -1.87 2.52
CA ASN A 578 -14.57 -2.41 3.76
C ASN A 578 -15.72 -1.56 4.32
N TYR A 579 -15.67 -0.23 4.17
CA TYR A 579 -16.65 0.67 4.81
C TYR A 579 -17.52 1.39 3.80
N SER A 580 -16.93 2.06 2.81
CA SER A 580 -17.72 2.78 1.81
C SER A 580 -18.62 1.81 1.01
N LEU A 581 -18.06 0.73 0.45
CA LEU A 581 -18.83 -0.34 -0.17
C LEU A 581 -19.39 -1.36 0.84
N GLY A 582 -18.73 -1.52 1.98
CA GLY A 582 -19.12 -2.48 3.01
C GLY A 582 -18.84 -3.92 2.66
N ILE A 583 -17.96 -4.23 1.72
CA ILE A 583 -17.49 -5.58 1.42
C ILE A 583 -16.44 -5.95 2.45
N GLN A 584 -16.80 -6.70 3.50
CA GLN A 584 -15.91 -7.03 4.60
C GLN A 584 -15.72 -8.54 4.72
N ARG A 585 -14.51 -8.92 5.13
CA ARG A 585 -14.20 -10.30 5.52
C ARG A 585 -14.90 -10.63 6.82
N ASP A 586 -15.34 -11.87 6.97
CA ASP A 586 -15.72 -12.43 8.26
C ASP A 586 -14.50 -13.18 8.82
N GLU A 587 -13.91 -12.67 9.90
CA GLU A 587 -12.69 -13.26 10.49
C GLU A 587 -12.87 -14.73 10.88
N ALA A 588 -14.09 -15.16 11.21
CA ALA A 588 -14.40 -16.53 11.53
C ALA A 588 -14.44 -17.46 10.29
N TYR A 589 -14.57 -16.88 9.09
CA TYR A 589 -14.71 -17.61 7.83
C TYR A 589 -13.79 -17.03 6.72
N PRO A 590 -12.49 -17.15 6.85
CA PRO A 590 -11.55 -16.59 5.88
C PRO A 590 -11.78 -17.07 4.45
N GLY A 591 -11.47 -16.23 3.45
CA GLY A 591 -11.58 -16.55 2.04
C GLY A 591 -12.95 -16.28 1.42
N PHE A 592 -13.83 -15.50 2.05
CA PHE A 592 -15.14 -15.08 1.52
C PHE A 592 -16.16 -16.21 1.27
N LYS A 593 -16.00 -17.37 1.92
CA LYS A 593 -17.07 -18.39 1.92
C LYS A 593 -18.32 -17.87 2.61
N GLN A 594 -18.12 -17.18 3.71
CA GLN A 594 -19.09 -16.31 4.38
C GLN A 594 -18.45 -14.94 4.53
N PHE A 595 -19.19 -13.89 4.29
CA PHE A 595 -18.67 -12.53 4.35
C PHE A 595 -19.74 -11.56 4.84
N ILE A 596 -19.30 -10.33 5.12
CA ILE A 596 -20.15 -9.28 5.65
C ILE A 596 -20.41 -8.23 4.55
N LEU A 597 -21.65 -7.81 4.42
CA LEU A 597 -22.07 -6.64 3.68
C LEU A 597 -22.56 -5.58 4.68
N LYS A 598 -21.79 -4.49 4.80
CA LYS A 598 -22.11 -3.41 5.74
C LYS A 598 -21.69 -2.05 5.15
N PRO A 599 -22.32 -1.62 4.05
CA PRO A 599 -22.01 -0.33 3.47
C PRO A 599 -22.36 0.81 4.42
N MET A 600 -21.48 1.80 4.46
CA MET A 600 -21.65 3.02 5.23
C MET A 600 -21.74 4.23 4.28
N PRO A 601 -22.95 4.63 3.84
CA PRO A 601 -23.14 5.79 2.99
C PRO A 601 -22.58 7.08 3.61
N ASP A 602 -22.15 8.02 2.75
CA ASP A 602 -21.58 9.28 3.19
C ASP A 602 -22.60 10.12 3.99
N PRO A 603 -22.41 10.30 5.31
CA PRO A 603 -23.32 11.10 6.12
C PRO A 603 -23.17 12.61 5.86
N THR A 604 -22.07 13.06 5.25
CA THR A 604 -21.84 14.49 4.91
C THR A 604 -22.69 14.92 3.71
N GLY A 605 -23.18 13.96 2.91
CA GLY A 605 -24.01 14.20 1.75
C GLY A 605 -23.26 14.75 0.53
N LYS A 606 -21.94 14.86 0.57
CA LYS A 606 -21.12 15.27 -0.57
C LYS A 606 -21.01 14.19 -1.65
N MET A 607 -20.87 12.92 -1.22
CA MET A 607 -20.99 11.78 -2.12
C MET A 607 -22.45 11.28 -2.14
N LYS A 608 -23.00 11.05 -3.32
CA LYS A 608 -24.38 10.60 -3.53
C LYS A 608 -24.49 9.12 -3.84
N TYR A 609 -23.42 8.49 -4.26
CA TYR A 609 -23.33 7.04 -4.42
C TYR A 609 -21.88 6.58 -4.30
N ALA A 610 -21.74 5.30 -3.93
CA ALA A 610 -20.57 4.50 -4.19
C ALA A 610 -21.02 3.13 -4.70
N ARG A 611 -20.30 2.56 -5.66
CA ARG A 611 -20.53 1.22 -6.19
C ARG A 611 -19.20 0.56 -6.58
N GLY A 612 -19.19 -0.74 -6.52
CA GLY A 612 -18.00 -1.49 -6.89
C GLY A 612 -18.18 -2.97 -6.70
N TYR A 613 -17.10 -3.71 -6.93
CA TYR A 613 -17.07 -5.14 -6.78
C TYR A 613 -15.71 -5.64 -6.27
N TYR A 614 -15.73 -6.87 -5.79
CA TYR A 614 -14.53 -7.67 -5.51
C TYR A 614 -14.72 -9.08 -6.09
N ASP A 615 -13.80 -9.54 -6.93
CA ASP A 615 -13.76 -10.88 -7.49
C ASP A 615 -13.08 -11.85 -6.51
N SER A 616 -13.88 -12.50 -5.68
CA SER A 616 -13.42 -13.50 -4.73
C SER A 616 -13.17 -14.85 -5.41
N MET A 617 -12.55 -15.80 -4.68
CA MET A 617 -12.38 -17.19 -5.14
C MET A 617 -13.70 -17.87 -5.54
N TYR A 618 -14.85 -17.37 -5.04
CA TYR A 618 -16.17 -17.90 -5.32
C TYR A 618 -16.93 -17.14 -6.41
N GLY A 619 -16.35 -16.08 -6.93
CA GLY A 619 -16.92 -15.19 -7.94
C GLY A 619 -17.14 -13.78 -7.43
N ARG A 620 -17.79 -12.98 -8.24
CA ARG A 620 -17.95 -11.53 -8.02
C ARG A 620 -18.93 -11.21 -6.91
N ILE A 621 -18.46 -10.44 -5.95
CA ILE A 621 -19.26 -9.79 -4.92
C ILE A 621 -19.44 -8.34 -5.36
N GLU A 622 -20.70 -7.90 -5.53
CA GLU A 622 -21.00 -6.50 -5.84
C GLU A 622 -21.66 -5.85 -4.63
N SER A 623 -21.33 -4.59 -4.43
CA SER A 623 -21.95 -3.74 -3.40
C SER A 623 -22.03 -2.30 -3.86
N GLY A 624 -23.14 -1.67 -3.60
CA GLY A 624 -23.33 -0.27 -3.86
C GLY A 624 -24.47 0.35 -3.09
N TRP A 625 -24.40 1.65 -2.92
CA TRP A 625 -25.48 2.46 -2.36
C TRP A 625 -25.65 3.76 -3.16
N ARG A 626 -26.86 4.28 -3.15
CA ARG A 626 -27.22 5.56 -3.78
C ARG A 626 -28.22 6.29 -2.92
N GLU A 627 -27.96 7.55 -2.62
CA GLU A 627 -28.89 8.45 -1.97
C GLU A 627 -29.77 9.16 -2.99
N GLU A 628 -31.07 8.99 -2.87
CA GLU A 628 -32.04 9.66 -3.72
C GLU A 628 -33.31 9.97 -2.92
N ARG A 629 -33.79 11.24 -2.96
CA ARG A 629 -35.06 11.70 -2.35
C ARG A 629 -35.26 11.29 -0.90
N GLY A 630 -34.18 11.29 -0.10
CA GLY A 630 -34.24 10.91 1.32
C GLY A 630 -34.29 9.42 1.60
N MET A 631 -34.10 8.60 0.56
CA MET A 631 -33.94 7.15 0.64
C MET A 631 -32.49 6.78 0.31
N ILE A 632 -32.02 5.69 0.91
CA ILE A 632 -30.79 5.01 0.47
C ILE A 632 -31.22 3.72 -0.23
N HIS A 633 -30.80 3.59 -1.48
CA HIS A 633 -30.96 2.39 -2.28
C HIS A 633 -29.67 1.60 -2.23
N TYR A 634 -29.75 0.33 -1.88
CA TYR A 634 -28.62 -0.59 -1.83
C TYR A 634 -28.76 -1.67 -2.90
N ALA A 635 -27.66 -2.04 -3.54
CA ALA A 635 -27.63 -3.14 -4.50
C ALA A 635 -26.48 -4.07 -4.15
N PHE A 636 -26.75 -5.37 -4.15
CA PHE A 636 -25.76 -6.40 -3.81
C PHE A 636 -25.84 -7.60 -4.76
N THR A 637 -24.69 -8.21 -5.01
CA THR A 637 -24.61 -9.56 -5.62
C THR A 637 -23.79 -10.46 -4.72
N VAL A 638 -24.36 -11.60 -4.36
CA VAL A 638 -23.74 -12.68 -3.57
C VAL A 638 -23.47 -13.85 -4.50
N PRO A 639 -22.19 -14.24 -4.71
CA PRO A 639 -21.82 -15.30 -5.66
C PRO A 639 -22.27 -16.69 -5.20
N GLY A 640 -22.29 -17.64 -6.14
CA GLY A 640 -22.65 -19.03 -5.87
C GLY A 640 -21.80 -19.67 -4.78
N ASN A 641 -22.37 -20.59 -4.02
CA ASN A 641 -21.72 -21.31 -2.92
C ASN A 641 -21.21 -20.44 -1.76
N THR A 642 -21.69 -19.21 -1.63
CA THR A 642 -21.36 -18.30 -0.52
C THR A 642 -22.60 -17.81 0.20
N THR A 643 -22.43 -17.17 1.34
CA THR A 643 -23.49 -16.42 2.02
C THR A 643 -22.95 -15.11 2.56
N ALA A 644 -23.81 -14.09 2.62
CA ALA A 644 -23.43 -12.81 3.21
C ALA A 644 -24.31 -12.48 4.43
N THR A 645 -23.69 -11.91 5.46
CA THR A 645 -24.42 -11.25 6.56
C THR A 645 -24.54 -9.77 6.23
N LEU A 646 -25.75 -9.30 5.94
CA LEU A 646 -26.03 -7.92 5.58
C LEU A 646 -26.49 -7.12 6.80
N TYR A 647 -25.84 -5.96 7.01
CA TYR A 647 -26.25 -4.97 8.01
C TYR A 647 -26.79 -3.73 7.32
N LEU A 648 -28.06 -3.41 7.54
CA LEU A 648 -28.70 -2.20 7.02
C LEU A 648 -29.02 -1.21 8.16
N PRO A 649 -28.76 0.09 7.99
CA PRO A 649 -29.07 1.10 9.00
C PRO A 649 -30.58 1.40 9.02
N ALA A 650 -31.34 0.57 9.72
CA ALA A 650 -32.77 0.68 9.89
C ALA A 650 -33.18 0.32 11.33
N ALA A 651 -34.12 1.04 11.89
CA ALA A 651 -34.60 0.80 13.26
C ALA A 651 -35.39 -0.49 13.37
N SER A 652 -36.09 -0.91 12.31
CA SER A 652 -36.94 -2.08 12.27
C SER A 652 -36.96 -2.73 10.89
N LEU A 653 -37.21 -4.03 10.85
CA LEU A 653 -37.42 -4.76 9.60
C LEU A 653 -38.54 -4.16 8.71
N ARG A 654 -39.49 -3.44 9.32
CA ARG A 654 -40.59 -2.77 8.59
C ARG A 654 -40.09 -1.59 7.73
N ASP A 655 -38.94 -1.04 8.08
CA ASP A 655 -38.33 0.10 7.40
C ASP A 655 -37.46 -0.33 6.21
N VAL A 656 -37.34 -1.64 5.98
CA VAL A 656 -36.56 -2.23 4.90
C VAL A 656 -37.47 -2.91 3.89
N ARG A 657 -37.26 -2.64 2.61
CA ARG A 657 -37.93 -3.31 1.48
C ARG A 657 -36.90 -3.90 0.54
N GLU A 658 -37.27 -5.00 -0.11
CA GLU A 658 -36.54 -5.56 -1.26
C GLU A 658 -37.43 -5.39 -2.50
N GLY A 659 -37.08 -4.42 -3.36
CA GLY A 659 -37.99 -3.91 -4.35
C GLY A 659 -39.30 -3.41 -3.71
N GLU A 660 -40.45 -3.83 -4.24
CA GLU A 660 -41.78 -3.50 -3.66
C GLU A 660 -42.19 -4.44 -2.53
N LYS A 661 -41.39 -5.47 -2.20
CA LYS A 661 -41.78 -6.57 -1.29
C LYS A 661 -41.29 -6.34 0.15
N LEU A 662 -42.07 -6.81 1.08
CA LEU A 662 -41.65 -6.96 2.48
C LEU A 662 -40.61 -8.09 2.57
N ILE A 663 -39.55 -7.91 3.33
CA ILE A 663 -38.42 -8.86 3.47
C ILE A 663 -38.91 -10.30 3.78
N ARG A 664 -39.88 -10.47 4.65
CA ARG A 664 -40.42 -11.80 5.01
C ARG A 664 -41.07 -12.60 3.85
N LYS A 665 -41.30 -11.93 2.70
CA LYS A 665 -41.84 -12.55 1.47
C LYS A 665 -40.79 -12.81 0.40
N CYS A 666 -39.54 -12.44 0.66
CA CYS A 666 -38.46 -12.56 -0.31
C CYS A 666 -37.76 -13.90 -0.16
N LYS A 667 -37.48 -14.54 -1.30
CA LYS A 667 -36.66 -15.77 -1.34
C LYS A 667 -35.18 -15.42 -1.23
N GLY A 668 -34.42 -16.29 -0.58
CA GLY A 668 -32.97 -16.11 -0.45
C GLY A 668 -32.55 -15.13 0.64
N ILE A 669 -33.51 -14.58 1.41
CA ILE A 669 -33.27 -13.67 2.54
C ILE A 669 -33.78 -14.31 3.82
N GLU A 670 -32.89 -14.43 4.79
CA GLU A 670 -33.24 -14.91 6.14
C GLU A 670 -33.07 -13.74 7.13
N TYR A 671 -34.08 -13.48 7.92
CA TYR A 671 -34.03 -12.48 8.99
C TYR A 671 -33.29 -13.05 10.20
N ILE A 672 -32.19 -12.38 10.61
CA ILE A 672 -31.38 -12.76 11.77
C ILE A 672 -31.84 -12.01 13.02
N GLY A 673 -32.02 -10.69 12.90
CA GLY A 673 -32.38 -9.84 14.04
C GLY A 673 -32.36 -8.36 13.75
N GLU A 674 -32.73 -7.57 14.75
CA GLU A 674 -32.60 -6.10 14.72
C GLU A 674 -32.15 -5.60 16.09
N GLY A 675 -31.34 -4.54 16.10
CA GLY A 675 -30.79 -3.91 17.31
C GLY A 675 -29.79 -2.84 17.01
N SER A 676 -29.56 -1.94 17.94
CA SER A 676 -28.61 -0.83 17.82
C SER A 676 -28.78 0.01 16.55
N GLY A 677 -30.03 0.13 16.05
CA GLY A 677 -30.34 0.90 14.84
C GLY A 677 -29.99 0.16 13.53
N GLN A 678 -29.80 -1.15 13.57
CA GLN A 678 -29.52 -1.96 12.39
C GLN A 678 -30.49 -3.16 12.29
N VAL A 679 -30.81 -3.50 11.05
CA VAL A 679 -31.46 -4.77 10.68
C VAL A 679 -30.40 -5.69 10.12
N VAL A 680 -30.37 -6.93 10.59
CA VAL A 680 -29.40 -7.95 10.20
C VAL A 680 -30.10 -9.05 9.41
N LEU A 681 -29.63 -9.31 8.20
CA LEU A 681 -30.16 -10.30 7.27
C LEU A 681 -29.03 -11.24 6.84
N LYS A 682 -29.37 -12.50 6.56
CA LYS A 682 -28.50 -13.42 5.85
C LYS A 682 -28.97 -13.52 4.40
N LEU A 683 -28.06 -13.34 3.47
CA LEU A 683 -28.32 -13.45 2.04
C LEU A 683 -27.71 -14.74 1.48
N LEU A 684 -28.52 -15.50 0.75
CA LEU A 684 -28.07 -16.62 -0.07
C LEU A 684 -27.53 -16.10 -1.42
N PRO A 685 -26.95 -16.96 -2.27
CA PRO A 685 -26.53 -16.54 -3.60
C PRO A 685 -27.64 -15.90 -4.41
N GLY A 686 -27.38 -14.73 -5.00
CA GLY A 686 -28.36 -13.97 -5.77
C GLY A 686 -28.04 -12.48 -5.82
N SER A 687 -28.90 -11.72 -6.52
CA SER A 687 -28.82 -10.27 -6.59
C SER A 687 -30.02 -9.67 -5.86
N TYR A 688 -29.77 -8.61 -5.11
CA TYR A 688 -30.72 -8.00 -4.18
C TYR A 688 -30.70 -6.48 -4.30
N SER A 689 -31.89 -5.86 -4.09
CA SER A 689 -32.03 -4.41 -4.08
C SER A 689 -32.86 -3.98 -2.88
N PHE A 690 -32.26 -3.26 -1.95
CA PHE A 690 -32.93 -2.79 -0.74
C PHE A 690 -33.12 -1.28 -0.75
N GLU A 691 -34.20 -0.86 -0.10
CA GLU A 691 -34.50 0.53 0.15
C GLU A 691 -34.65 0.77 1.65
N VAL A 692 -33.97 1.80 2.16
CA VAL A 692 -34.03 2.21 3.55
C VAL A 692 -34.17 3.73 3.62
N LYS A 693 -35.06 4.22 4.47
CA LYS A 693 -35.21 5.66 4.70
C LYS A 693 -33.94 6.22 5.37
N LYS A 694 -33.38 7.30 4.80
CA LYS A 694 -32.24 7.98 5.43
C LYS A 694 -32.71 8.64 6.74
N GLU A 695 -32.20 8.14 7.87
CA GLU A 695 -32.36 8.85 9.15
C GLU A 695 -31.31 9.97 9.18
N TYR A 696 -31.78 11.23 9.20
CA TYR A 696 -30.91 12.35 9.53
C TYR A 696 -30.63 12.32 11.03
N PRO A 697 -29.38 12.43 11.49
CA PRO A 697 -29.10 12.64 12.90
C PRO A 697 -29.78 13.94 13.31
N MET A 698 -30.86 13.84 14.09
CA MET A 698 -31.52 15.02 14.65
C MET A 698 -30.57 15.68 15.63
N ALA A 699 -30.04 16.85 15.26
CA ALA A 699 -29.25 17.67 16.17
C ALA A 699 -30.09 17.92 17.45
N GLY A 700 -29.65 17.35 18.58
CA GLY A 700 -30.00 17.84 19.90
C GLY A 700 -31.37 17.50 20.47
N LYS A 701 -31.86 16.26 20.35
CA LYS A 701 -32.91 15.80 21.31
C LYS A 701 -32.28 14.94 22.41
N LYS A 702 -32.12 15.51 23.62
CA LYS A 702 -31.87 14.75 24.85
C LYS A 702 -32.87 13.61 24.97
N ARG A 703 -32.40 12.37 24.91
CA ARG A 703 -33.24 11.19 25.23
C ARG A 703 -33.79 11.37 26.66
N LYS A 704 -35.11 11.51 26.82
CA LYS A 704 -35.76 11.35 28.12
C LYS A 704 -35.45 9.93 28.62
N LYS A 705 -34.90 9.83 29.83
CA LYS A 705 -34.76 8.54 30.54
C LYS A 705 -36.13 7.90 30.64
N GLY A 706 -36.36 6.81 29.90
CA GLY A 706 -37.51 5.94 30.08
C GLY A 706 -37.36 5.13 31.36
N GLU A 707 -38.41 5.13 32.17
CA GLU A 707 -38.54 4.42 33.43
C GLU A 707 -38.31 2.91 33.26
N ILE A 708 -37.44 2.40 34.12
CA ILE A 708 -37.25 0.95 34.29
C ILE A 708 -38.48 0.42 35.03
N ALA A 709 -39.38 -0.27 34.33
CA ALA A 709 -40.43 -1.05 34.96
C ALA A 709 -39.82 -2.22 35.73
N ARG A 710 -39.90 -2.19 37.05
CA ARG A 710 -39.56 -3.31 37.92
C ARG A 710 -40.56 -4.44 37.67
N SER A 711 -40.20 -5.54 37.07
CA SER A 711 -40.93 -6.80 37.19
C SER A 711 -40.51 -7.48 38.49
N LYS A 712 -41.46 -7.58 39.41
CA LYS A 712 -41.36 -8.42 40.61
C LYS A 712 -41.30 -9.90 40.21
N GLY A 713 -40.34 -10.59 40.79
CA GLY A 713 -40.24 -12.02 40.66
C GLY A 713 -41.35 -12.77 41.40
N THR A 714 -41.59 -13.97 40.96
CA THR A 714 -42.07 -15.08 41.78
C THR A 714 -41.62 -16.40 41.16
N HIS A 715 -40.95 -17.16 42.01
CA HIS A 715 -40.57 -18.58 41.99
C HIS A 715 -39.45 -19.02 41.04
#